data_0cc7300c494f865a084f49373a914946
#
_entry.id   0cc7300c494f865a084f49373a914946
#
_cell.length_a   1.000
_cell.length_b   1.000
_cell.length_c   1.000
_cell.angle_alpha   90.00
_cell.angle_beta   90.00
_cell.angle_gamma   90.00
#
_symmetry.space_group_name_H-M   'P 1'
#
loop_
_entity.id
_entity.type
_entity.pdbx_description
1 polymer ?
#
loop_
_entity_poly.entity_id
_entity_poly.type
_entity_poly.pdbx_seq_one_letter_code
_entity_poly.pdbx_strand_id
1 'polypeptide(L)'
;MQKIYTFLLLFLGITLVAQQPQKPNSVEIYHQIEKLNFLGSVLYIAAHPDDENTRLISYLSNEKNARTGYLSLTRGDGGQNLIGPELRELLGVIRTQELIEARKIDGGEQFFSRANDFGFSKNPDETLQIWDKDQVFSDVIWAIRKFQPDVIINRFDHRSPGTTHGHHTASAMLSVEAFDKTNDKSIYPNQLEFVSTWQPKRLFFNTSWWFYGSKDKFEKADKSNLSKLQTGVYYEQFGKSNQEIAALSRSCHQSQGFGTSGARGEEEEYLEFLKGEKLNDKTNLFEGIDTSWNRVKGGNEIGLILEKVQKNFDFKNPSASISDLVKAYDLIQKLEDKHWKTIKSDEVKKIIAACAGLYLEAVADVQETTQDNSLAVKVEVVNRSDVKMQLSGIGTVPVNVTKSEFITKELKNNIPFTDNLSLKTTKDIDYTNAYWLNEKASIGMYTVSNQENIGLPDVIRNVKVGFWIVIDGVEIPFERNIIYKYNDDVKGEVYQPLDIVPIATSSIQEKVTIFPNNKEKQIVVKIKSGKDTISGTIHLDVPQNWMVSPASIPFSLSKKGEEKLVVFTVTPSKEASDVTIKSILTIDGQTFDKEKIDINYPHIYKQMVLKSAEAKAIKLNIKTKSEKIAYIMGAGDEVPKSLMQMGYEVLILKPEEISMEKLQNFDVVMTGIRAYNVVNALGFKQQILFDFVKNGKTMIVQYNTLDDLVTKDIAPFPLKISRDRVTEENAEVRFLAPNHPILNSPNKITSDDFKDWKQEQGLYYPNEWDANFTPIISANDKGEKPKDGAILVAKYGKGNYIYTGISFFRELPEGVPGAFRLLANMIAIGK
;
A
#
# COMPACT_ATOMS: atom_id res chain seq x y z
N MET A 1 12.53 44.55 32.54
CA MET A 1 13.46 43.58 31.95
C MET A 1 12.71 42.27 31.73
N GLN A 2 12.10 42.16 30.58
CA GLN A 2 11.39 40.92 30.14
C GLN A 2 12.41 40.00 29.50
N LYS A 3 12.55 38.78 30.03
CA LYS A 3 13.35 37.72 29.44
C LYS A 3 12.46 36.96 28.43
N ILE A 4 12.77 37.14 27.15
CA ILE A 4 12.20 36.36 26.07
C ILE A 4 12.97 35.02 26.03
N TYR A 5 12.31 33.94 26.34
CA TYR A 5 12.80 32.58 26.09
C TYR A 5 12.42 32.18 24.65
N THR A 6 13.41 32.25 23.77
CA THR A 6 13.28 31.66 22.41
C THR A 6 13.47 30.18 22.55
N PHE A 7 12.39 29.43 22.35
CA PHE A 7 12.43 27.98 22.23
C PHE A 7 12.92 27.62 20.82
N LEU A 8 14.19 27.23 20.73
CA LEU A 8 14.77 26.69 19.51
C LEU A 8 14.31 25.22 19.40
N LEU A 9 13.28 24.95 18.61
CA LEU A 9 12.91 23.59 18.18
C LEU A 9 13.96 23.11 17.16
N LEU A 10 14.93 22.35 17.64
CA LEU A 10 15.80 21.53 16.78
C LEU A 10 14.96 20.41 16.19
N PHE A 11 14.43 20.62 15.00
CA PHE A 11 14.01 19.53 14.11
C PHE A 11 15.28 18.80 13.65
N LEU A 12 15.65 17.73 14.34
CA LEU A 12 16.52 16.70 13.78
C LEU A 12 15.68 15.94 12.74
N GLY A 13 15.58 16.51 11.54
CA GLY A 13 15.10 15.81 10.38
C GLY A 13 16.11 14.72 10.04
N ILE A 14 15.81 13.47 10.40
CA ILE A 14 16.41 12.33 9.74
C ILE A 14 15.86 12.37 8.30
N THR A 15 16.62 12.98 7.41
CA THR A 15 16.34 12.90 5.97
C THR A 15 16.65 11.47 5.54
N LEU A 16 15.64 10.61 5.57
CA LEU A 16 15.66 9.39 4.79
C LEU A 16 15.67 9.82 3.32
N VAL A 17 16.86 9.83 2.73
CA VAL A 17 17.04 10.13 1.30
C VAL A 17 16.72 8.83 0.55
N ALA A 18 15.44 8.54 0.36
CA ALA A 18 14.93 7.36 -0.32
C ALA A 18 15.31 7.28 -1.82
N GLN A 19 16.10 8.21 -2.34
CA GLN A 19 16.18 8.47 -3.77
C GLN A 19 17.58 8.36 -4.38
N GLN A 20 18.64 8.28 -3.58
CA GLN A 20 19.98 8.17 -4.16
C GLN A 20 20.34 6.72 -4.47
N PRO A 21 21.04 6.44 -5.59
CA PRO A 21 21.59 5.13 -5.86
C PRO A 21 22.45 4.65 -4.68
N GLN A 22 22.16 3.46 -4.16
CA GLN A 22 22.97 2.87 -3.08
C GLN A 22 24.41 2.71 -3.55
N LYS A 23 25.35 3.20 -2.76
CA LYS A 23 26.78 3.05 -2.97
C LYS A 23 27.30 2.22 -1.80
N PRO A 24 27.35 0.89 -1.92
CA PRO A 24 27.77 0.04 -0.82
C PRO A 24 29.22 0.32 -0.43
N ASN A 25 29.48 0.41 0.86
CA ASN A 25 30.84 0.48 1.40
C ASN A 25 31.49 -0.92 1.39
N SER A 26 32.77 -1.00 1.72
CA SER A 26 33.51 -2.26 1.63
C SER A 26 32.96 -3.38 2.54
N VAL A 27 32.35 -3.03 3.66
CA VAL A 27 31.70 -4.00 4.55
C VAL A 27 30.44 -4.57 3.92
N GLU A 28 29.61 -3.71 3.32
CA GLU A 28 28.40 -4.12 2.61
C GLU A 28 28.75 -4.95 1.36
N ILE A 29 29.84 -4.61 0.65
CA ILE A 29 30.34 -5.42 -0.47
C ILE A 29 30.75 -6.81 0.02
N TYR A 30 31.53 -6.89 1.12
CA TYR A 30 31.94 -8.16 1.69
C TYR A 30 30.75 -9.03 2.06
N HIS A 31 29.73 -8.46 2.71
CA HIS A 31 28.51 -9.17 3.03
C HIS A 31 27.74 -9.65 1.77
N GLN A 32 27.72 -8.86 0.69
CA GLN A 32 27.17 -9.31 -0.60
C GLN A 32 27.94 -10.50 -1.17
N ILE A 33 29.27 -10.56 -0.97
CA ILE A 33 30.09 -11.71 -1.38
C ILE A 33 29.75 -12.95 -0.54
N GLU A 34 29.50 -12.80 0.77
CA GLU A 34 29.03 -13.90 1.62
C GLU A 34 27.69 -14.45 1.12
N LYS A 35 26.72 -13.56 0.80
CA LYS A 35 25.43 -13.95 0.22
C LYS A 35 25.56 -14.63 -1.15
N LEU A 36 26.53 -14.20 -1.97
CA LEU A 36 26.80 -14.81 -3.27
C LEU A 36 27.23 -16.28 -3.14
N ASN A 37 27.88 -16.65 -2.04
CA ASN A 37 28.32 -18.02 -1.73
C ASN A 37 27.20 -18.91 -1.17
N PHE A 38 26.05 -18.35 -0.81
CA PHE A 38 24.95 -19.10 -0.22
C PHE A 38 23.80 -19.30 -1.22
N LEU A 39 23.41 -20.54 -1.46
CA LEU A 39 22.36 -20.93 -2.42
C LEU A 39 21.12 -21.51 -1.70
N GLY A 40 20.76 -20.98 -0.57
CA GLY A 40 19.55 -21.36 0.15
C GLY A 40 18.49 -20.24 0.11
N SER A 41 17.20 -20.59 0.13
CA SER A 41 16.11 -19.65 -0.02
C SER A 41 14.96 -19.89 0.96
N VAL A 42 14.37 -18.80 1.47
CA VAL A 42 13.23 -18.81 2.39
C VAL A 42 12.15 -17.87 1.87
N LEU A 43 10.91 -18.32 1.81
CA LEU A 43 9.76 -17.49 1.48
C LEU A 43 8.87 -17.33 2.72
N TYR A 44 8.75 -16.10 3.20
CA TYR A 44 7.85 -15.73 4.26
C TYR A 44 6.51 -15.31 3.67
N ILE A 45 5.38 -15.82 4.19
CA ILE A 45 4.03 -15.58 3.63
C ILE A 45 3.10 -15.03 4.69
N ALA A 46 2.44 -13.91 4.35
CA ALA A 46 1.38 -13.32 5.16
C ALA A 46 0.35 -12.58 4.29
N ALA A 47 -0.63 -11.92 4.91
CA ALA A 47 -1.75 -11.32 4.22
C ALA A 47 -1.51 -9.86 3.80
N HIS A 48 -0.88 -9.03 4.65
CA HIS A 48 -0.79 -7.59 4.43
C HIS A 48 0.65 -7.08 4.55
N PRO A 49 0.95 -5.89 3.98
CA PRO A 49 2.10 -5.09 4.40
C PRO A 49 2.03 -4.83 5.92
N ASP A 50 3.13 -5.01 6.65
CA ASP A 50 3.27 -4.94 8.10
C ASP A 50 3.03 -6.23 8.91
N ASP A 51 2.51 -7.29 8.29
CA ASP A 51 2.40 -8.61 8.93
C ASP A 51 3.75 -9.33 9.06
N GLU A 52 4.72 -8.96 8.23
CA GLU A 52 6.02 -9.62 8.23
C GLU A 52 6.76 -9.49 9.56
N ASN A 53 7.43 -10.56 9.94
CA ASN A 53 8.39 -10.52 11.04
C ASN A 53 9.73 -9.99 10.53
N THR A 54 9.92 -8.67 10.62
CA THR A 54 11.14 -8.00 10.13
C THR A 54 12.42 -8.51 10.81
N ARG A 55 12.35 -8.99 12.08
CA ARG A 55 13.50 -9.59 12.78
C ARG A 55 13.91 -10.91 12.14
N LEU A 56 12.94 -11.75 11.83
CA LEU A 56 13.20 -13.05 11.22
C LEU A 56 13.70 -12.89 9.78
N ILE A 57 13.08 -11.99 8.98
CA ILE A 57 13.53 -11.69 7.61
C ILE A 57 14.96 -11.15 7.63
N SER A 58 15.26 -10.18 8.49
CA SER A 58 16.60 -9.62 8.64
C SER A 58 17.61 -10.67 9.07
N TYR A 59 17.27 -11.53 10.04
CA TYR A 59 18.14 -12.62 10.51
C TYR A 59 18.44 -13.64 9.40
N LEU A 60 17.43 -14.07 8.68
CA LEU A 60 17.60 -15.03 7.58
C LEU A 60 18.45 -14.43 6.45
N SER A 61 18.24 -13.16 6.14
CA SER A 61 18.96 -12.46 5.09
C SER A 61 20.40 -12.11 5.48
N ASN A 62 20.63 -11.62 6.71
CA ASN A 62 21.92 -11.04 7.08
C ASN A 62 22.81 -11.98 7.91
N GLU A 63 22.21 -12.84 8.76
CA GLU A 63 22.98 -13.83 9.54
C GLU A 63 23.14 -15.15 8.80
N LYS A 64 22.09 -15.62 8.14
CA LYS A 64 22.11 -16.89 7.41
C LYS A 64 22.48 -16.73 5.94
N ASN A 65 22.62 -15.49 5.45
CA ASN A 65 22.92 -15.17 4.07
C ASN A 65 21.89 -15.76 3.06
N ALA A 66 20.73 -16.18 3.54
CA ALA A 66 19.70 -16.81 2.71
C ALA A 66 18.97 -15.78 1.84
N ARG A 67 18.71 -16.15 0.60
CA ARG A 67 17.76 -15.40 -0.22
C ARG A 67 16.39 -15.46 0.43
N THR A 68 15.92 -14.34 0.99
CA THR A 68 14.70 -14.28 1.78
C THR A 68 13.65 -13.43 1.07
N GLY A 69 12.51 -14.02 0.70
CA GLY A 69 11.38 -13.33 0.08
C GLY A 69 10.23 -13.14 1.07
N TYR A 70 9.49 -12.07 0.92
CA TYR A 70 8.20 -11.86 1.56
C TYR A 70 7.08 -11.82 0.51
N LEU A 71 6.15 -12.75 0.60
CA LEU A 71 4.90 -12.73 -0.16
C LEU A 71 3.80 -12.15 0.73
N SER A 72 3.44 -10.90 0.49
CA SER A 72 2.22 -10.29 1.00
C SER A 72 1.09 -10.57 0.02
N LEU A 73 0.00 -11.22 0.46
CA LEU A 73 -1.09 -11.54 -0.48
C LEU A 73 -1.78 -10.28 -1.00
N THR A 74 -1.93 -9.25 -0.16
CA THR A 74 -2.53 -7.97 -0.55
C THR A 74 -1.51 -6.84 -0.50
N ARG A 75 -1.91 -5.67 -1.04
CA ARG A 75 -1.14 -4.43 -0.93
C ARG A 75 -1.59 -3.55 0.24
N GLY A 76 -2.55 -4.04 1.05
CA GLY A 76 -3.04 -3.36 2.24
C GLY A 76 -3.99 -2.20 1.95
N ASP A 77 -4.75 -2.32 0.88
CA ASP A 77 -5.67 -1.29 0.37
C ASP A 77 -6.83 -0.97 1.34
N GLY A 78 -7.25 -1.96 2.13
CA GLY A 78 -8.36 -1.85 3.07
C GLY A 78 -8.03 -1.15 4.40
N GLY A 79 -6.76 -0.78 4.60
CA GLY A 79 -6.31 -0.08 5.81
C GLY A 79 -6.76 1.37 5.92
N GLN A 80 -6.28 2.03 6.97
CA GLN A 80 -6.39 3.48 7.16
C GLN A 80 -5.03 4.13 6.92
N ASN A 81 -5.01 5.35 6.37
CA ASN A 81 -3.80 6.13 6.21
C ASN A 81 -3.69 7.15 7.35
N LEU A 82 -2.66 7.02 8.21
CA LEU A 82 -2.44 7.92 9.34
C LEU A 82 -1.68 9.20 8.96
N ILE A 83 -1.13 9.26 7.75
CA ILE A 83 -0.27 10.37 7.31
C ILE A 83 -0.85 11.17 6.14
N GLY A 84 -2.01 10.77 5.60
CA GLY A 84 -2.62 11.44 4.47
C GLY A 84 -4.05 10.99 4.16
N PRO A 85 -4.64 11.53 3.09
CA PRO A 85 -6.04 11.26 2.72
C PRO A 85 -6.22 10.03 1.80
N GLU A 86 -5.14 9.43 1.30
CA GLU A 86 -5.23 8.33 0.34
C GLU A 86 -5.82 7.09 1.00
N LEU A 87 -6.82 6.52 0.36
CA LEU A 87 -7.51 5.31 0.76
C LEU A 87 -7.55 4.31 -0.41
N ARG A 88 -7.87 3.07 -0.12
CA ARG A 88 -8.01 1.97 -1.09
C ARG A 88 -6.75 1.79 -1.92
N GLU A 89 -6.88 1.63 -3.24
CA GLU A 89 -5.77 1.39 -4.15
C GLU A 89 -4.65 2.44 -4.07
N LEU A 90 -4.96 3.69 -3.73
CA LEU A 90 -3.93 4.73 -3.53
C LEU A 90 -3.12 4.48 -2.25
N LEU A 91 -3.76 4.03 -1.18
CA LEU A 91 -3.08 3.57 0.02
C LEU A 91 -2.26 2.31 -0.27
N GLY A 92 -2.79 1.38 -1.07
CA GLY A 92 -2.05 0.19 -1.53
C GLY A 92 -0.76 0.54 -2.27
N VAL A 93 -0.75 1.61 -3.07
CA VAL A 93 0.48 2.13 -3.71
C VAL A 93 1.48 2.64 -2.66
N ILE A 94 1.03 3.40 -1.65
CA ILE A 94 1.90 3.90 -0.56
C ILE A 94 2.50 2.72 0.21
N ARG A 95 1.66 1.79 0.68
CA ARG A 95 2.10 0.63 1.48
C ARG A 95 3.01 -0.32 0.70
N THR A 96 2.81 -0.41 -0.62
CA THR A 96 3.74 -1.12 -1.52
C THR A 96 5.14 -0.50 -1.47
N GLN A 97 5.23 0.83 -1.55
CA GLN A 97 6.51 1.52 -1.49
C GLN A 97 7.14 1.43 -0.09
N GLU A 98 6.36 1.51 0.97
CA GLU A 98 6.81 1.31 2.35
C GLU A 98 7.44 -0.08 2.53
N LEU A 99 6.83 -1.15 1.96
CA LEU A 99 7.41 -2.49 1.95
C LEU A 99 8.73 -2.57 1.17
N ILE A 100 8.81 -1.91 0.01
CA ILE A 100 10.03 -1.88 -0.79
C ILE A 100 11.17 -1.21 0.01
N GLU A 101 10.89 -0.10 0.70
CA GLU A 101 11.87 0.57 1.56
C GLU A 101 12.27 -0.33 2.76
N ALA A 102 11.31 -1.03 3.37
CA ALA A 102 11.58 -1.99 4.44
C ALA A 102 12.53 -3.12 3.97
N ARG A 103 12.30 -3.68 2.77
CA ARG A 103 13.15 -4.73 2.18
C ARG A 103 14.59 -4.24 1.87
N LYS A 104 14.77 -2.97 1.51
CA LYS A 104 16.11 -2.39 1.35
C LYS A 104 16.91 -2.38 2.66
N ILE A 105 16.23 -2.29 3.79
CA ILE A 105 16.83 -2.24 5.12
C ILE A 105 17.13 -3.65 5.65
N ASP A 106 16.16 -4.57 5.58
CA ASP A 106 16.31 -5.92 6.15
C ASP A 106 16.92 -6.94 5.18
N GLY A 107 17.09 -6.57 3.91
CA GLY A 107 17.75 -7.38 2.88
C GLY A 107 16.85 -8.47 2.26
N GLY A 108 15.54 -8.41 2.50
CA GLY A 108 14.56 -9.29 1.86
C GLY A 108 14.15 -8.83 0.46
N GLU A 109 13.42 -9.69 -0.26
CA GLU A 109 12.76 -9.39 -1.54
C GLU A 109 11.24 -9.32 -1.34
N GLN A 110 10.54 -8.44 -2.08
CA GLN A 110 9.10 -8.27 -1.95
C GLN A 110 8.33 -8.91 -3.11
N PHE A 111 7.25 -9.61 -2.79
CA PHE A 111 6.28 -10.18 -3.73
C PHE A 111 4.86 -9.92 -3.27
N PHE A 112 3.92 -9.92 -4.24
CA PHE A 112 2.49 -9.76 -3.98
C PHE A 112 1.69 -10.83 -4.74
N SER A 113 0.42 -11.01 -4.36
CA SER A 113 -0.58 -11.61 -5.23
C SER A 113 -1.46 -10.53 -5.86
N ARG A 114 -2.48 -10.94 -6.62
CA ARG A 114 -3.53 -10.04 -7.13
C ARG A 114 -4.65 -9.80 -6.12
N ALA A 115 -4.60 -10.39 -4.94
CA ALA A 115 -5.63 -10.18 -3.92
C ALA A 115 -5.67 -8.71 -3.48
N ASN A 116 -6.88 -8.16 -3.39
CA ASN A 116 -7.15 -6.83 -2.87
C ASN A 116 -7.55 -6.93 -1.39
N ASP A 117 -7.04 -6.07 -0.57
CA ASP A 117 -7.48 -5.90 0.81
C ASP A 117 -8.82 -5.15 0.81
N PHE A 118 -9.91 -5.86 0.97
CA PHE A 118 -11.27 -5.29 0.99
C PHE A 118 -11.70 -4.80 2.38
N GLY A 119 -10.82 -4.80 3.36
CA GLY A 119 -11.08 -4.43 4.74
C GLY A 119 -11.13 -5.63 5.68
N PHE A 120 -11.72 -5.47 6.85
CA PHE A 120 -11.70 -6.50 7.88
C PHE A 120 -12.67 -7.64 7.58
N SER A 121 -12.18 -8.86 7.62
CA SER A 121 -12.97 -10.11 7.58
C SER A 121 -12.69 -10.93 8.85
N LYS A 122 -13.73 -11.54 9.42
CA LYS A 122 -13.60 -12.41 10.59
C LYS A 122 -13.28 -13.86 10.24
N ASN A 123 -13.62 -14.27 9.01
CA ASN A 123 -13.67 -15.65 8.61
C ASN A 123 -12.88 -15.89 7.31
N PRO A 124 -11.98 -16.89 7.25
CA PRO A 124 -11.25 -17.21 6.03
C PRO A 124 -12.14 -17.68 4.86
N ASP A 125 -13.32 -18.27 5.13
CA ASP A 125 -14.23 -18.72 4.06
C ASP A 125 -14.81 -17.51 3.32
N GLU A 126 -15.23 -16.46 4.05
CA GLU A 126 -15.64 -15.17 3.49
C GLU A 126 -14.49 -14.56 2.66
N THR A 127 -13.30 -14.51 3.24
CA THR A 127 -12.11 -13.98 2.56
C THR A 127 -11.85 -14.70 1.24
N LEU A 128 -11.82 -16.02 1.24
CA LEU A 128 -11.52 -16.84 0.05
C LEU A 128 -12.62 -16.77 -1.01
N GLN A 129 -13.87 -16.50 -0.60
CA GLN A 129 -14.95 -16.25 -1.54
C GLN A 129 -14.80 -14.90 -2.24
N ILE A 130 -14.47 -13.84 -1.49
CA ILE A 130 -14.32 -12.47 -2.03
C ILE A 130 -13.05 -12.37 -2.88
N TRP A 131 -11.95 -13.01 -2.45
CA TRP A 131 -10.68 -13.05 -3.18
C TRP A 131 -10.68 -13.91 -4.43
N ASP A 132 -11.72 -14.68 -4.72
CA ASP A 132 -11.65 -15.75 -5.73
C ASP A 132 -10.51 -16.74 -5.41
N LYS A 133 -10.83 -17.73 -4.60
CA LYS A 133 -9.86 -18.70 -4.08
C LYS A 133 -8.95 -19.29 -5.16
N ASP A 134 -9.46 -19.60 -6.34
CA ASP A 134 -8.67 -20.24 -7.41
C ASP A 134 -7.62 -19.30 -7.97
N GLN A 135 -7.97 -18.03 -8.20
CA GLN A 135 -7.03 -17.03 -8.71
C GLN A 135 -5.93 -16.71 -7.69
N VAL A 136 -6.27 -16.46 -6.41
CA VAL A 136 -5.25 -16.16 -5.41
C VAL A 136 -4.38 -17.37 -5.10
N PHE A 137 -4.95 -18.60 -5.17
CA PHE A 137 -4.18 -19.83 -5.04
C PHE A 137 -3.20 -20.01 -6.21
N SER A 138 -3.63 -19.70 -7.43
CA SER A 138 -2.75 -19.65 -8.61
C SER A 138 -1.56 -18.70 -8.39
N ASP A 139 -1.78 -17.54 -7.77
CA ASP A 139 -0.73 -16.57 -7.50
C ASP A 139 0.27 -17.05 -6.43
N VAL A 140 -0.21 -17.76 -5.40
CA VAL A 140 0.66 -18.39 -4.39
C VAL A 140 1.53 -19.48 -5.03
N ILE A 141 0.94 -20.34 -5.86
CA ILE A 141 1.67 -21.36 -6.63
C ILE A 141 2.71 -20.70 -7.56
N TRP A 142 2.31 -19.63 -8.26
CA TRP A 142 3.21 -18.83 -9.12
C TRP A 142 4.40 -18.27 -8.35
N ALA A 143 4.15 -17.64 -7.20
CA ALA A 143 5.21 -17.06 -6.37
C ALA A 143 6.19 -18.15 -5.89
N ILE A 144 5.70 -19.30 -5.44
CA ILE A 144 6.56 -20.41 -4.98
C ILE A 144 7.37 -20.97 -6.16
N ARG A 145 6.78 -21.19 -7.33
CA ARG A 145 7.49 -21.68 -8.53
C ARG A 145 8.54 -20.69 -9.03
N LYS A 146 8.23 -19.40 -9.00
CA LYS A 146 9.15 -18.33 -9.46
C LYS A 146 10.30 -18.11 -8.48
N PHE A 147 10.01 -18.09 -7.19
CA PHE A 147 11.00 -17.86 -6.14
C PHE A 147 11.83 -19.10 -5.81
N GLN A 148 11.26 -20.29 -5.91
CA GLN A 148 11.86 -21.61 -5.58
C GLN A 148 12.39 -21.67 -4.13
N PRO A 149 11.54 -21.46 -3.10
CA PRO A 149 11.99 -21.51 -1.71
C PRO A 149 12.35 -22.92 -1.28
N ASP A 150 13.44 -23.07 -0.53
CA ASP A 150 13.75 -24.32 0.19
C ASP A 150 12.86 -24.46 1.42
N VAL A 151 12.60 -23.34 2.09
CA VAL A 151 11.78 -23.26 3.30
C VAL A 151 10.67 -22.23 3.10
N ILE A 152 9.46 -22.58 3.51
CA ILE A 152 8.34 -21.64 3.61
C ILE A 152 8.04 -21.38 5.09
N ILE A 153 7.75 -20.13 5.43
CA ILE A 153 7.35 -19.72 6.78
C ILE A 153 6.07 -18.92 6.70
N ASN A 154 4.99 -19.42 7.31
CA ASN A 154 3.74 -18.71 7.43
C ASN A 154 3.76 -17.81 8.67
N ARG A 155 3.25 -16.59 8.54
CA ARG A 155 3.06 -15.68 9.68
C ARG A 155 1.93 -16.12 10.59
N PHE A 156 0.88 -16.74 10.03
CA PHE A 156 -0.36 -17.07 10.75
C PHE A 156 -0.62 -18.58 10.76
N ASP A 157 -1.50 -18.98 11.68
CA ASP A 157 -1.95 -20.37 11.81
C ASP A 157 -3.16 -20.62 10.90
N HIS A 158 -3.08 -21.66 10.09
CA HIS A 158 -4.17 -22.10 9.20
C HIS A 158 -5.29 -22.85 9.93
N ARG A 159 -5.09 -23.26 11.20
CA ARG A 159 -5.99 -24.14 11.97
C ARG A 159 -6.96 -23.41 12.88
N SER A 160 -6.80 -22.09 13.04
CA SER A 160 -7.50 -21.30 14.07
C SER A 160 -8.38 -20.20 13.47
N PRO A 161 -9.39 -20.53 12.63
CA PRO A 161 -10.30 -19.55 12.06
C PRO A 161 -11.04 -18.77 13.16
N GLY A 162 -11.19 -17.45 12.96
CA GLY A 162 -11.88 -16.58 13.92
C GLY A 162 -11.03 -16.07 15.10
N THR A 163 -9.78 -16.53 15.26
CA THR A 163 -8.86 -16.03 16.29
C THR A 163 -8.09 -14.79 15.83
N THR A 164 -7.93 -14.63 14.52
CA THR A 164 -7.32 -13.47 13.87
C THR A 164 -8.18 -13.04 12.69
N HIS A 165 -7.77 -12.00 12.00
CA HIS A 165 -8.38 -11.55 10.75
C HIS A 165 -8.52 -12.70 9.73
N GLY A 166 -9.64 -12.77 9.00
CA GLY A 166 -9.89 -13.81 7.99
C GLY A 166 -8.80 -13.90 6.92
N HIS A 167 -8.28 -12.76 6.46
CA HIS A 167 -7.15 -12.69 5.52
C HIS A 167 -5.90 -13.41 6.06
N HIS A 168 -5.59 -13.25 7.36
CA HIS A 168 -4.46 -13.90 8.01
C HIS A 168 -4.56 -15.42 7.93
N THR A 169 -5.71 -15.97 8.36
CA THR A 169 -5.93 -17.41 8.31
C THR A 169 -5.98 -17.93 6.87
N ALA A 170 -6.62 -17.18 5.96
CA ALA A 170 -6.71 -17.54 4.55
C ALA A 170 -5.32 -17.61 3.89
N SER A 171 -4.42 -16.65 4.18
CA SER A 171 -3.05 -16.68 3.66
C SER A 171 -2.29 -17.95 4.06
N ALA A 172 -2.43 -18.35 5.33
CA ALA A 172 -1.81 -19.57 5.83
C ALA A 172 -2.43 -20.85 5.23
N MET A 173 -3.75 -20.89 5.05
CA MET A 173 -4.46 -22.02 4.40
C MET A 173 -3.99 -22.20 2.96
N LEU A 174 -3.91 -21.13 2.19
CA LEU A 174 -3.44 -21.16 0.80
C LEU A 174 -1.98 -21.64 0.71
N SER A 175 -1.11 -21.17 1.61
CA SER A 175 0.28 -21.59 1.67
C SER A 175 0.44 -23.07 2.00
N VAL A 176 -0.32 -23.59 2.97
CA VAL A 176 -0.31 -25.00 3.37
C VAL A 176 -0.84 -25.91 2.26
N GLU A 177 -1.87 -25.46 1.51
CA GLU A 177 -2.40 -26.19 0.34
C GLU A 177 -1.38 -26.16 -0.82
N ALA A 178 -0.75 -24.99 -1.05
CA ALA A 178 0.23 -24.81 -2.12
C ALA A 178 1.47 -25.67 -1.94
N PHE A 179 1.93 -25.88 -0.70
CA PHE A 179 3.09 -26.73 -0.40
C PHE A 179 2.99 -28.13 -1.06
N ASP A 180 1.81 -28.74 -1.06
CA ASP A 180 1.57 -30.08 -1.63
C ASP A 180 1.34 -30.06 -3.15
N LYS A 181 1.11 -28.88 -3.75
CA LYS A 181 0.65 -28.75 -5.15
C LYS A 181 1.65 -28.10 -6.10
N THR A 182 2.65 -27.38 -5.60
CA THR A 182 3.56 -26.60 -6.45
C THR A 182 4.42 -27.47 -7.37
N ASN A 183 4.68 -28.73 -7.00
CA ASN A 183 5.42 -29.68 -7.84
C ASN A 183 4.55 -30.45 -8.85
N ASP A 184 3.23 -30.32 -8.76
CA ASP A 184 2.31 -30.99 -9.68
C ASP A 184 2.16 -30.20 -10.98
N LYS A 185 2.57 -30.77 -12.10
CA LYS A 185 2.51 -30.17 -13.43
C LYS A 185 1.09 -29.94 -13.93
N SER A 186 0.10 -30.68 -13.40
CA SER A 186 -1.31 -30.54 -13.78
C SER A 186 -1.96 -29.28 -13.17
N ILE A 187 -1.39 -28.75 -12.09
CA ILE A 187 -1.88 -27.54 -11.42
C ILE A 187 -1.33 -26.32 -12.14
N TYR A 188 -2.20 -25.49 -12.69
CA TYR A 188 -1.88 -24.28 -13.47
C TYR A 188 -0.77 -24.52 -14.53
N PRO A 189 -0.99 -25.41 -15.50
CA PRO A 189 0.03 -25.80 -16.49
C PRO A 189 0.52 -24.63 -17.36
N ASN A 190 -0.29 -23.59 -17.55
CA ASN A 190 0.06 -22.38 -18.27
C ASN A 190 1.24 -21.60 -17.63
N GLN A 191 1.41 -21.71 -16.31
CA GLN A 191 2.57 -21.11 -15.64
C GLN A 191 3.90 -21.76 -16.06
N LEU A 192 3.86 -23.01 -16.52
CA LEU A 192 5.06 -23.76 -16.89
C LEU A 192 5.70 -23.30 -18.21
N GLU A 193 5.05 -22.39 -18.93
CA GLU A 193 5.69 -21.68 -20.04
C GLU A 193 6.80 -20.71 -19.56
N PHE A 194 6.70 -20.25 -18.30
CA PHE A 194 7.60 -19.25 -17.72
C PHE A 194 8.50 -19.80 -16.61
N VAL A 195 7.99 -20.75 -15.82
CA VAL A 195 8.67 -21.29 -14.64
C VAL A 195 8.60 -22.81 -14.59
N SER A 196 9.50 -23.42 -13.83
CA SER A 196 9.46 -24.86 -13.55
C SER A 196 8.63 -25.13 -12.29
N THR A 197 8.11 -26.38 -12.17
CA THR A 197 7.57 -26.86 -10.89
C THR A 197 8.64 -26.86 -9.81
N TRP A 198 8.22 -26.70 -8.55
CA TRP A 198 9.14 -26.67 -7.41
C TRP A 198 8.53 -27.35 -6.20
N GLN A 199 9.34 -28.07 -5.40
CA GLN A 199 8.93 -28.65 -4.13
C GLN A 199 9.77 -28.06 -3.00
N PRO A 200 9.21 -27.18 -2.15
CA PRO A 200 9.87 -26.75 -0.92
C PRO A 200 10.15 -27.96 -0.01
N LYS A 201 11.25 -27.90 0.73
CA LYS A 201 11.64 -28.98 1.64
C LYS A 201 10.80 -29.03 2.91
N ARG A 202 10.43 -27.86 3.44
CA ARG A 202 9.66 -27.75 4.68
C ARG A 202 8.86 -26.47 4.79
N LEU A 203 7.81 -26.55 5.62
CA LEU A 203 6.91 -25.44 5.91
C LEU A 203 6.75 -25.32 7.41
N PHE A 204 6.87 -24.08 7.89
CA PHE A 204 6.72 -23.71 9.29
C PHE A 204 5.63 -22.66 9.48
N PHE A 205 5.16 -22.54 10.74
CA PHE A 205 4.37 -21.43 11.26
C PHE A 205 5.22 -20.63 12.25
N ASN A 206 5.39 -19.34 12.04
CA ASN A 206 6.09 -18.45 12.97
C ASN A 206 5.16 -18.10 14.14
N THR A 207 5.27 -18.87 15.20
CA THR A 207 4.46 -18.74 16.39
C THR A 207 5.11 -17.85 17.45
N SER A 208 4.33 -17.44 18.44
CA SER A 208 4.79 -16.69 19.62
C SER A 208 3.80 -16.85 20.78
N TRP A 209 4.15 -16.38 21.98
CA TRP A 209 3.27 -16.39 23.13
C TRP A 209 1.88 -15.78 22.86
N TRP A 210 1.78 -14.86 21.92
CA TRP A 210 0.51 -14.22 21.56
C TRP A 210 -0.52 -15.22 21.05
N PHE A 211 -0.11 -16.20 20.23
CA PHE A 211 -0.98 -17.24 19.70
C PHE A 211 -1.45 -18.23 20.78
N TYR A 212 -0.74 -18.30 21.90
CA TYR A 212 -1.13 -19.11 23.07
C TYR A 212 -1.99 -18.32 24.08
N GLY A 213 -2.25 -17.04 23.82
CA GLY A 213 -3.07 -16.14 24.63
C GLY A 213 -2.38 -15.51 25.84
N SER A 214 -1.26 -16.07 26.33
CA SER A 214 -0.40 -15.44 27.34
C SER A 214 1.00 -16.06 27.37
N LYS A 215 1.98 -15.33 27.94
CA LYS A 215 3.34 -15.82 28.16
C LYS A 215 3.35 -17.08 29.05
N ASP A 216 2.57 -17.09 30.14
CA ASP A 216 2.49 -18.23 31.07
C ASP A 216 1.96 -19.50 30.40
N LYS A 217 0.99 -19.38 29.49
CA LYS A 217 0.48 -20.51 28.70
C LYS A 217 1.53 -21.01 27.72
N PHE A 218 2.23 -20.11 27.05
CA PHE A 218 3.31 -20.45 26.13
C PHE A 218 4.47 -21.16 26.86
N GLU A 219 4.85 -20.70 28.05
CA GLU A 219 5.92 -21.34 28.81
C GLU A 219 5.58 -22.78 29.23
N LYS A 220 4.30 -23.04 29.49
CA LYS A 220 3.79 -24.37 29.90
C LYS A 220 3.43 -25.25 28.69
N ALA A 221 3.41 -24.73 27.47
CA ALA A 221 3.05 -25.49 26.28
C ALA A 221 4.13 -26.50 25.91
N ASP A 222 3.72 -27.59 25.26
CA ASP A 222 4.65 -28.54 24.63
C ASP A 222 5.36 -27.83 23.44
N LYS A 223 6.66 -27.67 23.58
CA LYS A 223 7.55 -27.07 22.57
C LYS A 223 8.30 -28.13 21.73
N SER A 224 7.92 -29.40 21.83
CA SER A 224 8.60 -30.51 21.17
C SER A 224 8.59 -30.42 19.64
N ASN A 225 7.58 -29.71 19.06
CA ASN A 225 7.46 -29.45 17.62
C ASN A 225 7.96 -28.07 17.18
N LEU A 226 8.54 -27.30 18.09
CA LEU A 226 9.07 -25.97 17.80
C LEU A 226 10.55 -26.01 17.50
N SER A 227 10.96 -25.29 16.45
CA SER A 227 12.32 -24.83 16.22
C SER A 227 12.52 -23.48 16.88
N LYS A 228 13.67 -23.31 17.53
CA LYS A 228 14.00 -22.10 18.28
C LYS A 228 15.23 -21.45 17.63
N LEU A 229 15.07 -20.21 17.16
CA LEU A 229 16.15 -19.45 16.55
C LEU A 229 16.54 -18.29 17.45
N GLN A 230 17.82 -18.15 17.76
CA GLN A 230 18.34 -16.97 18.43
C GLN A 230 18.58 -15.87 17.40
N THR A 231 17.65 -14.90 17.33
CA THR A 231 17.69 -13.78 16.35
C THR A 231 18.28 -12.51 16.94
N GLY A 232 18.59 -12.52 18.24
CA GLY A 232 19.22 -11.42 18.96
C GLY A 232 20.74 -11.36 18.73
N VAL A 233 21.17 -11.24 17.47
CA VAL A 233 22.56 -11.15 17.10
C VAL A 233 23.01 -9.71 16.90
N TYR A 234 24.29 -9.45 17.18
CA TYR A 234 24.94 -8.17 16.91
C TYR A 234 25.93 -8.34 15.75
N TYR A 235 25.75 -7.57 14.72
CA TYR A 235 26.64 -7.56 13.55
C TYR A 235 27.75 -6.54 13.78
N GLU A 236 28.90 -7.01 14.25
CA GLU A 236 30.06 -6.15 14.57
C GLU A 236 30.49 -5.30 13.37
N GLN A 237 30.42 -5.89 12.17
CA GLN A 237 30.78 -5.23 10.92
C GLN A 237 29.85 -4.06 10.55
N PHE A 238 28.57 -4.15 10.87
CA PHE A 238 27.58 -3.09 10.62
C PHE A 238 27.42 -2.15 11.80
N GLY A 239 27.92 -2.51 13.00
CA GLY A 239 27.72 -1.77 14.22
C GLY A 239 26.25 -1.70 14.67
N LYS A 240 25.44 -2.70 14.29
CA LYS A 240 23.98 -2.77 14.56
C LYS A 240 23.60 -4.17 14.99
N SER A 241 22.63 -4.27 15.90
CA SER A 241 21.95 -5.54 16.16
C SER A 241 20.88 -5.84 15.11
N ASN A 242 20.50 -7.11 14.99
CA ASN A 242 19.42 -7.54 14.12
C ASN A 242 18.10 -6.84 14.46
N GLN A 243 17.82 -6.63 15.77
CA GLN A 243 16.62 -5.94 16.23
C GLN A 243 16.62 -4.45 15.87
N GLU A 244 17.79 -3.79 15.81
CA GLU A 244 17.91 -2.41 15.36
C GLU A 244 17.62 -2.30 13.87
N ILE A 245 18.14 -3.23 13.06
CA ILE A 245 17.81 -3.32 11.63
C ILE A 245 16.31 -3.58 11.43
N ALA A 246 15.76 -4.55 12.15
CA ALA A 246 14.34 -4.89 12.09
C ALA A 246 13.42 -3.73 12.49
N ALA A 247 13.81 -2.94 13.49
CA ALA A 247 13.05 -1.76 13.91
C ALA A 247 13.07 -0.66 12.85
N LEU A 248 14.20 -0.44 12.18
CA LEU A 248 14.27 0.50 11.05
C LEU A 248 13.39 0.03 9.88
N SER A 249 13.43 -1.26 9.55
CA SER A 249 12.57 -1.86 8.52
C SER A 249 11.10 -1.68 8.85
N ARG A 250 10.66 -2.06 10.07
CA ARG A 250 9.27 -1.89 10.51
C ARG A 250 8.82 -0.42 10.52
N SER A 251 9.72 0.50 10.85
CA SER A 251 9.41 1.94 10.89
C SER A 251 9.19 2.56 9.50
N CYS A 252 9.42 1.82 8.41
CA CYS A 252 9.05 2.25 7.06
C CYS A 252 7.52 2.29 6.86
N HIS A 253 6.74 1.52 7.64
CA HIS A 253 5.27 1.50 7.57
C HIS A 253 4.64 2.74 8.24
N GLN A 254 4.99 3.93 7.75
CA GLN A 254 4.56 5.20 8.35
C GLN A 254 3.07 5.44 8.19
N SER A 255 2.49 5.02 7.07
CA SER A 255 1.04 5.12 6.83
C SER A 255 0.21 4.35 7.87
N GLN A 256 0.81 3.35 8.52
CA GLN A 256 0.17 2.51 9.54
C GLN A 256 0.61 2.86 10.98
N GLY A 257 1.56 3.79 11.15
CA GLY A 257 2.01 4.22 12.47
C GLY A 257 2.89 3.20 13.21
N PHE A 258 3.65 2.37 12.48
CA PHE A 258 4.49 1.31 13.06
C PHE A 258 5.92 1.76 13.42
N GLY A 259 6.13 3.05 13.67
CA GLY A 259 7.41 3.51 14.23
C GLY A 259 7.75 2.78 15.53
N THR A 260 8.94 2.17 15.59
CA THR A 260 9.38 1.39 16.74
C THR A 260 10.86 1.56 17.01
N SER A 261 11.28 1.34 18.26
CA SER A 261 12.68 1.34 18.66
C SER A 261 13.24 -0.08 18.71
N GLY A 262 14.51 -0.23 18.28
CA GLY A 262 15.21 -1.51 18.33
C GLY A 262 15.52 -1.92 19.78
N ALA A 263 15.29 -3.20 20.09
CA ALA A 263 15.79 -3.85 21.31
C ALA A 263 17.28 -4.21 21.16
N ARG A 264 17.92 -4.62 22.24
CA ARG A 264 19.29 -5.13 22.29
C ARG A 264 19.31 -6.41 23.12
N GLY A 265 20.28 -7.26 22.85
CA GLY A 265 20.47 -8.51 23.56
C GLY A 265 19.81 -9.72 22.88
N GLU A 266 19.63 -10.77 23.63
CA GLU A 266 19.08 -12.05 23.12
C GLU A 266 17.58 -11.89 22.78
N GLU A 267 17.17 -12.52 21.69
CA GLU A 267 15.78 -12.55 21.24
C GLU A 267 15.51 -13.87 20.51
N GLU A 268 14.44 -14.53 20.88
CA GLU A 268 14.10 -15.85 20.37
C GLU A 268 12.88 -15.80 19.47
N GLU A 269 12.99 -16.45 18.31
CA GLU A 269 11.87 -16.69 17.41
C GLU A 269 11.54 -18.18 17.39
N TYR A 270 10.25 -18.49 17.32
CA TYR A 270 9.75 -19.85 17.38
C TYR A 270 9.02 -20.21 16.07
N LEU A 271 9.40 -21.36 15.52
CA LEU A 271 8.82 -21.89 14.29
C LEU A 271 8.24 -23.27 14.55
N GLU A 272 6.92 -23.40 14.41
CA GLU A 272 6.23 -24.69 14.49
C GLU A 272 6.35 -25.41 13.17
N PHE A 273 6.84 -26.64 13.18
CA PHE A 273 6.91 -27.49 11.97
C PHE A 273 5.51 -27.90 11.55
N LEU A 274 5.15 -27.66 10.28
CA LEU A 274 3.86 -28.02 9.71
C LEU A 274 3.95 -29.19 8.71
N LYS A 275 4.85 -29.08 7.70
CA LYS A 275 4.95 -30.07 6.61
C LYS A 275 6.38 -30.25 6.10
N GLY A 276 6.61 -31.35 5.40
CA GLY A 276 7.86 -31.68 4.72
C GLY A 276 8.82 -32.52 5.53
N GLU A 277 10.11 -32.27 5.37
CA GLU A 277 11.19 -32.98 6.08
C GLU A 277 11.44 -32.38 7.46
N LYS A 278 11.34 -33.19 8.51
CA LYS A 278 11.60 -32.75 9.91
C LYS A 278 13.08 -32.47 10.13
N LEU A 279 13.37 -31.51 10.98
CA LEU A 279 14.71 -31.19 11.46
C LEU A 279 15.10 -32.10 12.62
N ASN A 280 16.32 -32.62 12.61
CA ASN A 280 16.98 -33.15 13.80
C ASN A 280 17.61 -32.03 14.62
N ASP A 281 18.35 -31.14 13.95
CA ASP A 281 18.83 -29.89 14.53
C ASP A 281 17.80 -28.75 14.30
N LYS A 282 17.00 -28.48 15.33
CA LYS A 282 15.92 -27.48 15.29
C LYS A 282 16.42 -26.03 15.25
N THR A 283 17.72 -25.79 15.27
CA THR A 283 18.35 -24.47 15.13
C THR A 283 18.79 -24.19 13.69
N ASN A 284 18.84 -25.23 12.84
CA ASN A 284 19.29 -25.13 11.44
C ASN A 284 18.16 -25.40 10.46
N LEU A 285 17.53 -24.35 9.95
CA LEU A 285 16.44 -24.47 8.96
C LEU A 285 16.86 -25.11 7.64
N PHE A 286 18.17 -25.12 7.31
CA PHE A 286 18.73 -25.68 6.09
C PHE A 286 19.35 -27.08 6.28
N GLU A 287 19.11 -27.75 7.43
CA GLU A 287 19.59 -29.12 7.61
C GLU A 287 19.14 -30.03 6.44
N GLY A 288 20.09 -30.76 5.85
CA GLY A 288 19.84 -31.65 4.72
C GLY A 288 19.63 -30.93 3.37
N ILE A 289 19.86 -29.61 3.31
CA ILE A 289 19.84 -28.81 2.07
C ILE A 289 21.28 -28.39 1.76
N ASP A 290 21.77 -28.72 0.58
CA ASP A 290 23.06 -28.19 0.12
C ASP A 290 22.87 -26.72 -0.28
N THR A 291 23.44 -25.82 0.51
CA THR A 291 23.40 -24.38 0.29
C THR A 291 24.70 -23.86 -0.36
N SER A 292 25.61 -24.74 -0.72
CA SER A 292 26.85 -24.40 -1.44
C SER A 292 26.65 -24.42 -2.96
N TRP A 293 27.66 -23.98 -3.69
CA TRP A 293 27.70 -24.03 -5.14
C TRP A 293 27.70 -25.49 -5.71
N ASN A 294 27.98 -26.51 -4.89
CA ASN A 294 27.89 -27.93 -5.32
C ASN A 294 26.42 -28.33 -5.63
N ARG A 295 25.45 -27.55 -5.10
CA ARG A 295 24.03 -27.74 -5.40
C ARG A 295 23.72 -27.65 -6.90
N VAL A 296 24.49 -26.88 -7.67
CA VAL A 296 24.27 -26.59 -9.07
C VAL A 296 25.33 -27.33 -9.92
N LYS A 297 24.87 -28.10 -10.91
CA LYS A 297 25.80 -28.77 -11.85
C LYS A 297 26.72 -27.75 -12.53
N GLY A 298 28.02 -27.91 -12.38
CA GLY A 298 29.04 -26.97 -12.86
C GLY A 298 29.35 -25.85 -11.87
N GLY A 299 28.73 -25.82 -10.70
CA GLY A 299 28.95 -24.77 -9.70
C GLY A 299 30.22 -24.91 -8.85
N ASN A 300 30.80 -26.08 -8.73
CA ASN A 300 31.96 -26.33 -7.86
C ASN A 300 33.14 -25.36 -8.11
N GLU A 301 33.53 -25.16 -9.39
CA GLU A 301 34.61 -24.22 -9.74
C GLU A 301 34.25 -22.78 -9.37
N ILE A 302 32.97 -22.41 -9.54
CA ILE A 302 32.48 -21.08 -9.15
C ILE A 302 32.62 -20.89 -7.64
N GLY A 303 32.19 -21.89 -6.85
CA GLY A 303 32.31 -21.87 -5.39
C GLY A 303 33.76 -21.66 -4.93
N LEU A 304 34.70 -22.41 -5.50
CA LEU A 304 36.14 -22.29 -5.17
C LEU A 304 36.70 -20.88 -5.48
N ILE A 305 36.28 -20.27 -6.59
CA ILE A 305 36.70 -18.91 -6.93
C ILE A 305 36.09 -17.91 -5.91
N LEU A 306 34.83 -18.04 -5.59
CA LEU A 306 34.12 -17.10 -4.70
C LEU A 306 34.59 -17.26 -3.24
N GLU A 307 34.87 -18.46 -2.76
CA GLU A 307 35.52 -18.68 -1.47
C GLU A 307 36.89 -18.01 -1.39
N LYS A 308 37.70 -18.10 -2.49
CA LYS A 308 38.96 -17.37 -2.59
C LYS A 308 38.76 -15.87 -2.54
N VAL A 309 37.74 -15.33 -3.23
CA VAL A 309 37.40 -13.91 -3.21
C VAL A 309 37.04 -13.48 -1.78
N GLN A 310 36.16 -14.22 -1.10
CA GLN A 310 35.76 -13.93 0.28
C GLN A 310 36.97 -13.93 1.24
N LYS A 311 37.79 -14.97 1.18
CA LYS A 311 38.98 -15.13 2.06
C LYS A 311 40.03 -14.04 1.87
N ASN A 312 40.22 -13.56 0.64
CA ASN A 312 41.27 -12.60 0.28
C ASN A 312 40.73 -11.18 0.06
N PHE A 313 39.46 -10.89 0.47
CA PHE A 313 38.87 -9.59 0.26
C PHE A 313 39.62 -8.47 0.98
N ASP A 314 40.03 -7.46 0.25
CA ASP A 314 40.70 -6.29 0.79
C ASP A 314 39.74 -5.14 0.98
N PHE A 315 39.38 -4.85 2.23
CA PHE A 315 38.48 -3.76 2.60
C PHE A 315 38.95 -2.37 2.20
N LYS A 316 40.28 -2.21 1.96
CA LYS A 316 40.84 -0.92 1.49
C LYS A 316 40.90 -0.86 -0.04
N ASN A 317 40.94 -2.01 -0.70
CA ASN A 317 40.98 -2.12 -2.15
C ASN A 317 40.04 -3.21 -2.67
N PRO A 318 38.72 -3.05 -2.59
CA PRO A 318 37.75 -4.02 -3.08
C PRO A 318 37.95 -4.42 -4.55
N SER A 319 38.50 -3.49 -5.36
CA SER A 319 38.75 -3.73 -6.80
C SER A 319 39.74 -4.84 -7.09
N ALA A 320 40.58 -5.24 -6.11
CA ALA A 320 41.50 -6.38 -6.24
C ALA A 320 40.76 -7.72 -6.48
N SER A 321 39.46 -7.79 -6.11
CA SER A 321 38.65 -8.99 -6.30
C SER A 321 38.01 -9.11 -7.70
N ILE A 322 38.06 -8.06 -8.52
CA ILE A 322 37.29 -7.96 -9.78
C ILE A 322 37.64 -9.06 -10.78
N SER A 323 38.93 -9.37 -10.98
CA SER A 323 39.31 -10.41 -11.94
C SER A 323 38.73 -11.79 -11.60
N ASP A 324 38.77 -12.20 -10.32
CA ASP A 324 38.14 -13.45 -9.88
C ASP A 324 36.60 -13.40 -9.98
N LEU A 325 35.98 -12.25 -9.65
CA LEU A 325 34.52 -12.07 -9.81
C LEU A 325 34.10 -12.12 -11.28
N VAL A 326 34.85 -11.57 -12.21
CA VAL A 326 34.59 -11.64 -13.66
C VAL A 326 34.70 -13.09 -14.16
N LYS A 327 35.68 -13.87 -13.69
CA LYS A 327 35.76 -15.31 -13.98
C LYS A 327 34.56 -16.07 -13.46
N ALA A 328 34.13 -15.77 -12.22
CA ALA A 328 32.95 -16.37 -11.65
C ALA A 328 31.69 -16.01 -12.48
N TYR A 329 31.54 -14.75 -12.90
CA TYR A 329 30.46 -14.31 -13.78
C TYR A 329 30.45 -15.08 -15.10
N ASP A 330 31.57 -15.23 -15.79
CA ASP A 330 31.69 -15.96 -17.05
C ASP A 330 31.27 -17.45 -16.90
N LEU A 331 31.69 -18.08 -15.80
CA LEU A 331 31.27 -19.45 -15.48
C LEU A 331 29.75 -19.54 -15.15
N ILE A 332 29.22 -18.58 -14.42
CA ILE A 332 27.78 -18.52 -14.12
C ILE A 332 26.97 -18.41 -15.43
N GLN A 333 27.45 -17.67 -16.44
CA GLN A 333 26.78 -17.59 -17.76
C GLN A 333 26.70 -18.94 -18.48
N LYS A 334 27.51 -19.92 -18.12
CA LYS A 334 27.57 -21.27 -18.73
C LYS A 334 26.68 -22.29 -18.01
N LEU A 335 26.09 -21.94 -16.86
CA LEU A 335 25.22 -22.83 -16.10
C LEU A 335 23.96 -23.21 -16.89
N GLU A 336 23.56 -24.48 -16.78
CA GLU A 336 22.28 -24.99 -17.32
C GLU A 336 21.09 -24.61 -16.43
N ASP A 337 21.30 -24.47 -15.11
CA ASP A 337 20.29 -24.06 -14.14
C ASP A 337 19.94 -22.59 -14.36
N LYS A 338 18.80 -22.34 -15.00
CA LYS A 338 18.35 -21.01 -15.34
C LYS A 338 18.02 -20.16 -14.10
N HIS A 339 17.51 -20.78 -13.03
CA HIS A 339 17.12 -20.08 -11.81
C HIS A 339 18.33 -19.47 -11.13
N TRP A 340 19.30 -20.29 -10.72
CA TRP A 340 20.50 -19.81 -10.07
C TRP A 340 21.39 -18.97 -10.99
N LYS A 341 21.46 -19.32 -12.29
CA LYS A 341 22.15 -18.47 -13.28
C LYS A 341 21.62 -17.03 -13.26
N THR A 342 20.31 -16.84 -13.34
CA THR A 342 19.72 -15.49 -13.38
C THR A 342 20.02 -14.71 -12.10
N ILE A 343 19.74 -15.31 -10.94
CA ILE A 343 19.90 -14.66 -9.63
C ILE A 343 21.37 -14.31 -9.39
N LYS A 344 22.26 -15.31 -9.51
CA LYS A 344 23.67 -15.14 -9.19
C LYS A 344 24.42 -14.28 -10.22
N SER A 345 23.94 -14.22 -11.48
CA SER A 345 24.45 -13.25 -12.46
C SER A 345 24.18 -11.81 -12.03
N ASP A 346 22.97 -11.54 -11.56
CA ASP A 346 22.62 -10.18 -11.14
C ASP A 346 23.33 -9.78 -9.85
N GLU A 347 23.49 -10.71 -8.90
CA GLU A 347 24.26 -10.48 -7.68
C GLU A 347 25.74 -10.16 -8.00
N VAL A 348 26.41 -11.01 -8.79
CA VAL A 348 27.84 -10.80 -9.09
C VAL A 348 28.09 -9.55 -9.92
N LYS A 349 27.20 -9.18 -10.84
CA LYS A 349 27.30 -7.89 -11.58
C LYS A 349 27.24 -6.69 -10.62
N LYS A 350 26.33 -6.70 -9.65
CA LYS A 350 26.23 -5.65 -8.62
C LYS A 350 27.53 -5.56 -7.81
N ILE A 351 28.07 -6.70 -7.39
CA ILE A 351 29.34 -6.77 -6.63
C ILE A 351 30.51 -6.25 -7.46
N ILE A 352 30.64 -6.64 -8.73
CA ILE A 352 31.70 -6.15 -9.65
C ILE A 352 31.60 -4.61 -9.76
N ALA A 353 30.40 -4.09 -10.00
CA ALA A 353 30.20 -2.63 -10.11
C ALA A 353 30.56 -1.91 -8.79
N ALA A 354 30.19 -2.49 -7.65
CA ALA A 354 30.50 -1.95 -6.32
C ALA A 354 32.01 -1.96 -6.02
N CYS A 355 32.71 -3.09 -6.28
CA CYS A 355 34.14 -3.21 -6.12
C CYS A 355 34.92 -2.22 -6.99
N ALA A 356 34.44 -1.94 -8.18
CA ALA A 356 35.04 -0.95 -9.09
C ALA A 356 34.70 0.49 -8.74
N GLY A 357 33.76 0.73 -7.84
CA GLY A 357 33.14 2.03 -7.70
C GLY A 357 32.53 2.54 -9.00
N LEU A 358 32.08 1.61 -9.88
CA LEU A 358 31.57 1.91 -11.21
C LEU A 358 30.27 2.73 -11.12
N TYR A 359 30.32 3.95 -11.61
CA TYR A 359 29.18 4.85 -11.67
C TYR A 359 28.57 4.81 -13.07
N LEU A 360 27.28 4.46 -13.14
CA LEU A 360 26.50 4.39 -14.37
C LEU A 360 25.18 5.12 -14.13
N GLU A 361 24.94 6.18 -14.89
CA GLU A 361 23.73 7.00 -14.74
C GLU A 361 23.17 7.40 -16.10
N ALA A 362 21.83 7.52 -16.16
CA ALA A 362 21.08 8.00 -17.30
C ALA A 362 20.02 9.02 -16.84
N VAL A 363 20.21 10.29 -17.17
CA VAL A 363 19.40 11.41 -16.70
C VAL A 363 18.65 12.04 -17.86
N ALA A 364 17.33 12.01 -17.81
CA ALA A 364 16.47 12.76 -18.74
C ALA A 364 16.44 14.25 -18.40
N ASP A 365 16.25 15.08 -19.40
CA ASP A 365 16.07 16.53 -19.27
C ASP A 365 14.69 16.90 -18.67
N VAL A 366 13.76 15.93 -18.57
CA VAL A 366 12.41 16.10 -18.03
C VAL A 366 12.02 14.92 -17.16
N GLN A 367 11.19 15.17 -16.14
CA GLN A 367 10.65 14.11 -15.26
C GLN A 367 9.56 13.29 -15.97
N GLU A 368 8.78 13.90 -16.84
CA GLU A 368 7.65 13.27 -17.53
C GLU A 368 7.77 13.48 -19.01
N THR A 369 7.43 12.48 -19.79
CA THR A 369 7.32 12.59 -21.26
C THR A 369 6.03 11.93 -21.72
N THR A 370 5.65 12.18 -22.99
CA THR A 370 4.46 11.58 -23.61
C THR A 370 4.87 10.51 -24.62
N GLN A 371 3.90 9.74 -25.10
CA GLN A 371 4.08 8.91 -26.28
C GLN A 371 4.44 9.76 -27.50
N ASP A 372 5.13 9.16 -28.48
CA ASP A 372 5.58 9.79 -29.75
C ASP A 372 6.33 11.11 -29.52
N ASN A 373 7.14 11.17 -28.47
CA ASN A 373 7.95 12.36 -28.14
C ASN A 373 9.44 12.03 -28.13
N SER A 374 10.27 13.05 -28.36
CA SER A 374 11.73 12.95 -28.25
C SER A 374 12.23 13.71 -27.04
N LEU A 375 13.15 13.12 -26.29
CA LEU A 375 13.79 13.74 -25.14
C LEU A 375 15.30 13.45 -25.15
N ALA A 376 16.07 14.33 -24.53
CA ALA A 376 17.50 14.11 -24.34
C ALA A 376 17.73 13.30 -23.04
N VAL A 377 18.63 12.32 -23.11
CA VAL A 377 19.08 11.53 -21.96
C VAL A 377 20.60 11.64 -21.87
N LYS A 378 21.09 12.39 -20.90
CA LYS A 378 22.53 12.46 -20.60
C LYS A 378 22.94 11.19 -19.88
N VAL A 379 23.95 10.53 -20.37
CA VAL A 379 24.57 9.37 -19.74
C VAL A 379 25.93 9.74 -19.16
N GLU A 380 26.28 9.12 -18.03
CA GLU A 380 27.57 9.29 -17.39
C GLU A 380 28.11 7.94 -16.93
N VAL A 381 29.38 7.67 -17.27
CA VAL A 381 30.09 6.44 -16.90
C VAL A 381 31.42 6.83 -16.26
N VAL A 382 31.66 6.35 -15.04
CA VAL A 382 32.93 6.60 -14.33
C VAL A 382 33.44 5.31 -13.71
N ASN A 383 34.61 4.83 -14.16
CA ASN A 383 35.37 3.83 -13.45
C ASN A 383 36.18 4.51 -12.32
N ARG A 384 36.01 4.09 -11.08
CA ARG A 384 36.69 4.67 -9.91
C ARG A 384 37.75 3.72 -9.33
N SER A 385 38.32 2.85 -10.20
CA SER A 385 39.36 1.89 -9.84
C SER A 385 40.47 1.89 -10.88
N ASP A 386 41.59 1.24 -10.57
CA ASP A 386 42.69 1.05 -11.51
C ASP A 386 42.47 -0.16 -12.43
N VAL A 387 41.35 -0.86 -12.32
CA VAL A 387 41.00 -1.98 -13.18
C VAL A 387 40.73 -1.47 -14.60
N LYS A 388 41.38 -2.10 -15.57
CA LYS A 388 41.20 -1.77 -17.00
C LYS A 388 39.78 -2.14 -17.43
N MET A 389 39.02 -1.14 -17.85
CA MET A 389 37.68 -1.31 -18.35
C MET A 389 37.49 -0.58 -19.67
N GLN A 390 36.67 -1.15 -20.52
CA GLN A 390 36.32 -0.57 -21.80
C GLN A 390 34.80 -0.51 -21.94
N LEU A 391 34.27 0.64 -22.26
CA LEU A 391 32.87 0.81 -22.68
C LEU A 391 32.76 0.37 -24.13
N SER A 392 32.03 -0.71 -24.42
CA SER A 392 31.85 -1.27 -25.76
C SER A 392 30.54 -0.84 -26.43
N GLY A 393 29.57 -0.36 -25.63
CA GLY A 393 28.30 0.13 -26.16
C GLY A 393 27.45 0.83 -25.12
N ILE A 394 26.59 1.73 -25.61
CA ILE A 394 25.48 2.33 -24.86
C ILE A 394 24.23 2.27 -25.76
N GLY A 395 23.11 1.96 -25.19
CA GLY A 395 21.84 1.95 -25.92
C GLY A 395 20.64 1.89 -25.00
N THR A 396 19.46 2.01 -25.56
CA THR A 396 18.24 1.82 -24.77
C THR A 396 17.75 0.38 -24.82
N VAL A 397 17.06 -0.02 -23.78
CA VAL A 397 16.45 -1.35 -23.64
C VAL A 397 14.96 -1.11 -23.42
N PRO A 398 14.05 -1.68 -24.23
CA PRO A 398 14.30 -2.46 -25.44
C PRO A 398 14.91 -1.63 -26.60
N VAL A 399 15.67 -2.29 -27.45
CA VAL A 399 16.51 -1.66 -28.51
C VAL A 399 15.73 -0.87 -29.56
N ASN A 400 14.44 -1.13 -29.75
CA ASN A 400 13.59 -0.47 -30.74
C ASN A 400 13.19 0.97 -30.37
N VAL A 401 13.55 1.47 -29.21
CA VAL A 401 13.18 2.81 -28.75
C VAL A 401 14.26 3.84 -29.05
N THR A 402 15.51 3.43 -29.20
CA THR A 402 16.64 4.31 -29.61
C THR A 402 17.70 3.60 -30.44
N LYS A 403 18.54 4.41 -31.06
CA LYS A 403 19.73 3.96 -31.79
C LYS A 403 20.79 3.52 -30.76
N SER A 404 21.18 2.26 -30.78
CA SER A 404 22.38 1.81 -30.05
C SER A 404 23.64 2.25 -30.79
N GLU A 405 24.58 2.84 -30.08
CA GLU A 405 25.87 3.18 -30.60
C GLU A 405 26.92 2.21 -30.10
N PHE A 406 27.72 1.64 -31.01
CA PHE A 406 28.92 0.91 -30.65
C PHE A 406 30.03 1.91 -30.36
N ILE A 407 30.50 1.91 -29.13
CA ILE A 407 31.58 2.80 -28.67
C ILE A 407 32.75 1.90 -28.24
N THR A 408 33.97 2.28 -28.63
CA THR A 408 35.16 1.64 -28.08
C THR A 408 35.92 2.67 -27.26
N LYS A 409 35.64 2.76 -25.96
CA LYS A 409 36.19 3.79 -25.10
C LYS A 409 36.82 3.19 -23.84
N GLU A 410 38.13 3.39 -23.68
CA GLU A 410 38.81 3.07 -22.40
C GLU A 410 38.26 3.97 -21.30
N LEU A 411 37.89 3.36 -20.19
CA LEU A 411 37.42 4.03 -18.97
C LEU A 411 38.58 4.19 -17.97
N LYS A 412 39.27 5.32 -18.05
CA LYS A 412 40.39 5.61 -17.13
C LYS A 412 39.89 5.90 -15.73
N ASN A 413 40.69 5.55 -14.71
CA ASN A 413 40.36 5.78 -13.32
C ASN A 413 39.95 7.24 -13.06
N ASN A 414 38.75 7.41 -12.47
CA ASN A 414 38.14 8.68 -12.05
C ASN A 414 37.98 9.75 -13.18
N ILE A 415 37.98 9.32 -14.44
CA ILE A 415 37.76 10.20 -15.59
C ILE A 415 36.35 9.90 -16.13
N PRO A 416 35.41 10.86 -16.05
CA PRO A 416 34.04 10.65 -16.53
C PRO A 416 33.99 10.56 -18.04
N PHE A 417 33.25 9.61 -18.56
CA PHE A 417 32.72 9.60 -19.91
C PHE A 417 31.29 10.10 -19.86
N THR A 418 30.94 11.07 -20.70
CA THR A 418 29.59 11.62 -20.82
C THR A 418 29.15 11.63 -22.27
N ASP A 419 27.90 11.33 -22.52
CA ASP A 419 27.28 11.43 -23.85
C ASP A 419 25.80 11.80 -23.73
N ASN A 420 25.18 12.20 -24.85
CA ASN A 420 23.77 12.54 -24.91
C ASN A 420 23.05 11.64 -25.90
N LEU A 421 22.15 10.82 -25.39
CA LEU A 421 21.28 9.98 -26.21
C LEU A 421 20.01 10.75 -26.56
N SER A 422 19.53 10.60 -27.81
CA SER A 422 18.20 11.03 -28.19
C SER A 422 17.24 9.86 -28.07
N LEU A 423 16.40 9.89 -27.05
CA LEU A 423 15.37 8.89 -26.83
C LEU A 423 14.08 9.34 -27.53
N LYS A 424 13.52 8.48 -28.37
CA LYS A 424 12.19 8.68 -28.94
C LYS A 424 11.24 7.61 -28.37
N THR A 425 10.21 8.02 -27.64
CA THR A 425 9.13 7.13 -27.22
C THR A 425 8.26 6.76 -28.41
N THR A 426 7.80 5.52 -28.48
CA THR A 426 6.89 5.06 -29.54
C THR A 426 5.43 5.42 -29.22
N LYS A 427 4.53 5.30 -30.21
CA LYS A 427 3.08 5.58 -30.03
C LYS A 427 2.38 4.55 -29.16
N ASP A 428 2.93 3.35 -29.09
CA ASP A 428 2.39 2.16 -28.45
C ASP A 428 3.09 1.84 -27.12
N ILE A 429 4.03 2.68 -26.66
CA ILE A 429 4.64 2.49 -25.36
C ILE A 429 3.60 2.71 -24.25
N ASP A 430 3.59 1.80 -23.28
CA ASP A 430 2.66 1.90 -22.15
C ASP A 430 2.93 3.16 -21.30
N TYR A 431 1.87 3.77 -20.81
CA TYR A 431 2.00 4.78 -19.77
C TYR A 431 2.60 4.18 -18.50
N THR A 432 3.43 4.96 -17.82
CA THR A 432 3.90 4.57 -16.49
C THR A 432 2.71 4.54 -15.54
N ASN A 433 2.46 3.41 -14.92
CA ASN A 433 1.41 3.24 -13.92
C ASN A 433 1.72 2.04 -13.01
N ALA A 434 1.10 1.99 -11.85
CA ALA A 434 1.00 0.77 -11.07
C ALA A 434 0.26 -0.28 -11.91
N TYR A 435 0.97 -1.30 -12.42
CA TYR A 435 0.47 -2.24 -13.43
C TYR A 435 -0.83 -2.94 -12.98
N TRP A 436 -1.00 -3.17 -11.68
CA TRP A 436 -2.18 -3.77 -11.08
C TRP A 436 -3.41 -2.85 -11.08
N LEU A 437 -3.24 -1.57 -11.43
CA LEU A 437 -4.31 -0.57 -11.58
C LEU A 437 -4.65 -0.26 -13.04
N ASN A 438 -4.04 -0.95 -14.00
CA ASN A 438 -4.31 -0.71 -15.43
C ASN A 438 -5.67 -1.23 -15.87
N GLU A 439 -6.14 -2.30 -15.26
CA GLU A 439 -7.40 -2.97 -15.56
C GLU A 439 -8.39 -2.81 -14.39
N LYS A 440 -9.68 -2.95 -14.69
CA LYS A 440 -10.72 -2.84 -13.65
C LYS A 440 -10.62 -4.00 -12.67
N ALA A 441 -10.48 -3.68 -11.39
CA ALA A 441 -10.50 -4.66 -10.31
C ALA A 441 -11.91 -5.10 -9.93
N SER A 442 -12.04 -6.29 -9.35
CA SER A 442 -13.18 -6.67 -8.52
C SER A 442 -13.00 -6.16 -7.08
N ILE A 443 -13.94 -6.46 -6.19
CA ILE A 443 -13.80 -6.12 -4.77
C ILE A 443 -12.58 -6.83 -4.16
N GLY A 444 -12.37 -8.09 -4.50
CA GLY A 444 -11.33 -8.94 -3.89
C GLY A 444 -10.08 -9.15 -4.72
N MET A 445 -10.07 -8.78 -6.00
CA MET A 445 -8.96 -9.12 -6.90
C MET A 445 -8.63 -7.98 -7.87
N TYR A 446 -7.35 -7.69 -8.02
CA TYR A 446 -6.83 -6.93 -9.15
C TYR A 446 -6.81 -7.81 -10.41
N THR A 447 -7.08 -7.20 -11.57
CA THR A 447 -6.94 -7.86 -12.87
C THR A 447 -5.58 -7.54 -13.45
N VAL A 448 -4.80 -8.57 -13.76
CA VAL A 448 -3.49 -8.46 -14.41
C VAL A 448 -3.41 -9.54 -15.48
N SER A 449 -3.50 -9.15 -16.74
CA SER A 449 -3.55 -10.08 -17.87
C SER A 449 -2.21 -10.73 -18.20
N ASN A 450 -1.08 -10.04 -17.94
CA ASN A 450 0.25 -10.58 -18.18
C ASN A 450 0.75 -11.38 -16.98
N GLN A 451 0.93 -12.71 -17.19
CA GLN A 451 1.41 -13.63 -16.15
C GLN A 451 2.77 -13.22 -15.54
N GLU A 452 3.69 -12.69 -16.34
CA GLU A 452 5.03 -12.31 -15.84
C GLU A 452 5.00 -11.11 -14.89
N ASN A 453 3.97 -10.26 -15.03
CA ASN A 453 3.78 -9.10 -14.17
C ASN A 453 3.17 -9.47 -12.80
N ILE A 454 2.46 -10.61 -12.71
CA ILE A 454 1.85 -11.04 -11.45
C ILE A 454 2.93 -11.20 -10.38
N GLY A 455 2.74 -10.53 -9.27
CA GLY A 455 3.61 -10.60 -8.09
C GLY A 455 4.78 -9.63 -8.09
N LEU A 456 5.03 -8.88 -9.16
CA LEU A 456 6.06 -7.84 -9.14
C LEU A 456 5.75 -6.76 -8.09
N PRO A 457 6.77 -6.31 -7.34
CA PRO A 457 6.51 -5.37 -6.26
C PRO A 457 6.23 -3.95 -6.74
N ASP A 458 6.90 -3.47 -7.78
CA ASP A 458 6.92 -2.06 -8.16
C ASP A 458 6.37 -1.81 -9.56
N VAL A 459 6.23 -0.53 -9.88
CA VAL A 459 5.86 -0.02 -11.21
C VAL A 459 6.85 -0.51 -12.27
N ILE A 460 6.32 -1.00 -13.39
CA ILE A 460 7.14 -1.45 -14.52
C ILE A 460 7.58 -0.24 -15.33
N ARG A 461 8.91 -0.11 -15.51
CA ARG A 461 9.51 0.93 -16.34
C ARG A 461 10.07 0.32 -17.60
N ASN A 462 9.40 0.60 -18.72
CA ASN A 462 9.66 -0.05 -20.00
C ASN A 462 10.90 0.48 -20.72
N VAL A 463 11.47 1.61 -20.29
CA VAL A 463 12.65 2.19 -20.91
C VAL A 463 13.80 2.32 -19.92
N LYS A 464 14.93 1.73 -20.31
CA LYS A 464 16.18 1.76 -19.55
C LYS A 464 17.34 2.07 -20.48
N VAL A 465 18.47 2.44 -19.91
CA VAL A 465 19.74 2.52 -20.65
C VAL A 465 20.61 1.31 -20.28
N GLY A 466 21.09 0.61 -21.31
CA GLY A 466 22.07 -0.45 -21.22
C GLY A 466 23.47 0.11 -21.43
N PHE A 467 24.40 -0.40 -20.65
CA PHE A 467 25.83 -0.12 -20.74
C PHE A 467 26.58 -1.46 -20.84
N TRP A 468 27.37 -1.64 -21.88
CA TRP A 468 28.18 -2.84 -22.08
C TRP A 468 29.63 -2.52 -21.72
N ILE A 469 30.12 -3.15 -20.65
CA ILE A 469 31.47 -2.91 -20.12
C ILE A 469 32.31 -4.17 -20.30
N VAL A 470 33.44 -4.06 -20.95
CA VAL A 470 34.43 -5.15 -21.09
C VAL A 470 35.44 -5.04 -19.95
N ILE A 471 35.60 -6.14 -19.19
CA ILE A 471 36.60 -6.29 -18.12
C ILE A 471 37.28 -7.64 -18.31
N ASP A 472 38.61 -7.67 -18.37
CA ASP A 472 39.38 -8.88 -18.60
C ASP A 472 38.95 -9.71 -19.83
N GLY A 473 38.46 -9.03 -20.88
CA GLY A 473 37.96 -9.65 -22.12
C GLY A 473 36.52 -10.18 -22.05
N VAL A 474 35.82 -10.04 -20.91
CA VAL A 474 34.43 -10.46 -20.73
C VAL A 474 33.54 -9.23 -20.81
N GLU A 475 32.56 -9.26 -21.70
CA GLU A 475 31.52 -8.20 -21.81
C GLU A 475 30.41 -8.44 -20.79
N ILE A 476 30.16 -7.43 -19.96
CA ILE A 476 29.16 -7.47 -18.89
C ILE A 476 28.12 -6.37 -19.18
N PRO A 477 26.84 -6.74 -19.41
CA PRO A 477 25.76 -5.77 -19.58
C PRO A 477 25.26 -5.27 -18.23
N PHE A 478 25.15 -3.95 -18.10
CA PHE A 478 24.50 -3.27 -16.97
C PHE A 478 23.31 -2.47 -17.48
N GLU A 479 22.21 -2.43 -16.72
CA GLU A 479 21.03 -1.63 -17.02
C GLU A 479 20.80 -0.59 -15.93
N ARG A 480 20.31 0.59 -16.34
CA ARG A 480 19.86 1.66 -15.43
C ARG A 480 18.53 2.20 -15.86
N ASN A 481 17.63 2.39 -14.92
CA ASN A 481 16.42 3.17 -15.16
C ASN A 481 16.82 4.59 -15.51
N ILE A 482 16.06 5.20 -16.42
CA ILE A 482 16.21 6.64 -16.72
C ILE A 482 15.57 7.41 -15.57
N ILE A 483 16.32 8.39 -15.05
CA ILE A 483 15.88 9.25 -13.97
C ILE A 483 15.81 10.70 -14.42
N TYR A 484 15.09 11.51 -13.68
CA TYR A 484 15.20 12.96 -13.68
C TYR A 484 15.89 13.40 -12.40
N LYS A 485 16.86 14.30 -12.50
CA LYS A 485 17.67 14.75 -11.39
C LYS A 485 17.74 16.27 -11.35
N TYR A 486 17.56 16.85 -10.16
CA TYR A 486 17.70 18.27 -9.92
C TYR A 486 18.27 18.57 -8.54
N ASN A 487 18.80 19.76 -8.36
CA ASN A 487 19.25 20.25 -7.07
C ASN A 487 18.13 21.01 -6.38
N ASP A 488 17.78 20.58 -5.18
CA ASP A 488 16.88 21.25 -4.26
C ASP A 488 17.71 21.99 -3.21
N ASP A 489 17.40 23.25 -2.92
CA ASP A 489 18.19 24.09 -2.00
C ASP A 489 18.22 23.55 -0.56
N VAL A 490 17.27 22.70 -0.17
CA VAL A 490 17.18 22.13 1.19
C VAL A 490 17.64 20.68 1.23
N LYS A 491 17.25 19.89 0.21
CA LYS A 491 17.48 18.42 0.16
C LYS A 491 18.76 18.04 -0.58
N GLY A 492 19.37 18.97 -1.31
CA GLY A 492 20.48 18.70 -2.21
C GLY A 492 20.02 17.99 -3.49
N GLU A 493 20.72 16.96 -3.89
CA GLU A 493 20.47 16.22 -5.12
C GLU A 493 19.23 15.32 -4.97
N VAL A 494 18.18 15.57 -5.76
CA VAL A 494 16.91 14.84 -5.76
C VAL A 494 16.77 14.01 -7.02
N TYR A 495 16.42 12.74 -6.86
CA TYR A 495 16.21 11.78 -7.93
C TYR A 495 14.72 11.44 -8.05
N GLN A 496 14.23 11.44 -9.29
CA GLN A 496 12.86 10.99 -9.61
C GLN A 496 12.92 10.08 -10.84
N PRO A 497 12.10 9.04 -10.93
CA PRO A 497 12.05 8.24 -12.14
C PRO A 497 11.44 9.04 -13.30
N LEU A 498 11.82 8.68 -14.53
CA LEU A 498 11.14 9.15 -15.73
C LEU A 498 9.79 8.46 -15.86
N ASP A 499 8.72 9.25 -16.04
CA ASP A 499 7.36 8.76 -16.24
C ASP A 499 6.84 9.08 -17.65
N ILE A 500 6.12 8.12 -18.25
CA ILE A 500 5.42 8.29 -19.53
C ILE A 500 3.95 8.55 -19.23
N VAL A 501 3.48 9.73 -19.64
CA VAL A 501 2.14 10.24 -19.32
C VAL A 501 1.30 10.51 -20.57
N PRO A 502 -0.04 10.56 -20.48
CA PRO A 502 -0.89 11.05 -21.57
C PRO A 502 -0.57 12.51 -21.92
N ILE A 503 -0.82 12.89 -23.18
CA ILE A 503 -0.63 14.29 -23.64
C ILE A 503 -1.55 15.28 -22.91
N ALA A 504 -2.64 14.80 -22.35
CA ALA A 504 -3.51 15.54 -21.46
C ALA A 504 -4.23 14.58 -20.51
N THR A 505 -4.56 15.08 -19.34
CA THR A 505 -5.38 14.39 -18.34
C THR A 505 -6.50 15.31 -17.90
N SER A 506 -7.61 14.72 -17.44
CA SER A 506 -8.70 15.47 -16.83
C SER A 506 -9.10 14.85 -15.48
N SER A 507 -9.59 15.67 -14.55
CA SER A 507 -10.00 15.21 -13.23
C SER A 507 -11.28 15.93 -12.82
N ILE A 508 -12.33 15.16 -12.57
CA ILE A 508 -13.55 15.66 -11.94
C ILE A 508 -13.22 15.95 -10.47
N GLN A 509 -13.42 17.19 -10.03
CA GLN A 509 -12.94 17.63 -8.71
C GLN A 509 -13.70 16.97 -7.56
N GLU A 510 -15.00 16.73 -7.72
CA GLU A 510 -15.84 16.01 -6.75
C GLU A 510 -16.03 14.56 -7.18
N LYS A 511 -15.46 13.61 -6.44
CA LYS A 511 -15.53 12.18 -6.79
C LYS A 511 -16.91 11.56 -6.56
N VAL A 512 -17.70 12.16 -5.69
CA VAL A 512 -19.10 11.81 -5.47
C VAL A 512 -19.92 13.08 -5.43
N THR A 513 -20.91 13.20 -6.30
CA THR A 513 -21.86 14.32 -6.32
C THR A 513 -23.27 13.83 -6.01
N ILE A 514 -23.85 14.34 -4.93
CA ILE A 514 -25.18 13.97 -4.48
C ILE A 514 -26.21 14.97 -5.01
N PHE A 515 -27.25 14.47 -5.65
CA PHE A 515 -28.42 15.24 -6.10
C PHE A 515 -29.61 14.91 -5.19
N PRO A 516 -29.85 15.66 -4.12
CA PRO A 516 -30.95 15.38 -3.18
C PRO A 516 -32.35 15.67 -3.79
N ASN A 517 -32.41 16.38 -4.91
CA ASN A 517 -33.62 16.74 -5.64
C ASN A 517 -33.33 16.84 -7.15
N ASN A 518 -34.26 17.29 -7.98
CA ASN A 518 -34.12 17.39 -9.44
C ASN A 518 -33.41 18.68 -9.90
N LYS A 519 -32.81 19.46 -8.97
CA LYS A 519 -32.06 20.66 -9.36
C LYS A 519 -30.73 20.28 -9.93
N GLU A 520 -30.33 21.03 -10.93
CA GLU A 520 -28.99 20.90 -11.55
C GLU A 520 -27.88 21.29 -10.58
N LYS A 521 -26.71 20.72 -10.83
CA LYS A 521 -25.45 21.08 -10.13
C LYS A 521 -24.32 21.33 -11.12
N GLN A 522 -23.40 22.18 -10.71
CA GLN A 522 -22.16 22.42 -11.46
C GLN A 522 -21.14 21.33 -11.12
N ILE A 523 -20.55 20.74 -12.17
CA ILE A 523 -19.45 19.78 -12.09
C ILE A 523 -18.21 20.48 -12.63
N VAL A 524 -17.21 20.66 -11.77
CA VAL A 524 -15.94 21.27 -12.11
C VAL A 524 -14.97 20.18 -12.56
N VAL A 525 -14.38 20.36 -13.73
CA VAL A 525 -13.37 19.47 -14.29
C VAL A 525 -12.08 20.24 -14.50
N LYS A 526 -10.99 19.71 -14.00
CA LYS A 526 -9.64 20.24 -14.21
C LYS A 526 -9.00 19.49 -15.38
N ILE A 527 -8.46 20.23 -16.34
CA ILE A 527 -7.66 19.73 -17.46
C ILE A 527 -6.21 20.06 -17.17
N LYS A 528 -5.29 19.14 -17.39
CA LYS A 528 -3.84 19.34 -17.23
C LYS A 528 -3.11 18.90 -18.49
N SER A 529 -2.20 19.74 -18.98
CA SER A 529 -1.38 19.40 -20.14
C SER A 529 -0.17 18.54 -19.78
N GLY A 530 0.08 17.48 -20.56
CA GLY A 530 1.27 16.64 -20.49
C GLY A 530 2.40 17.08 -21.43
N LYS A 531 2.13 17.99 -22.39
CA LYS A 531 3.12 18.56 -23.32
C LYS A 531 2.80 20.03 -23.63
N ASP A 532 3.73 20.72 -24.27
CA ASP A 532 3.51 22.09 -24.74
C ASP A 532 2.49 22.13 -25.88
N THR A 533 1.69 23.20 -25.90
CA THR A 533 0.72 23.55 -26.95
C THR A 533 -0.22 22.40 -27.31
N ILE A 534 -1.32 22.30 -26.61
CA ILE A 534 -2.42 21.39 -26.90
C ILE A 534 -3.72 22.18 -27.07
N SER A 535 -4.57 21.73 -27.95
CA SER A 535 -5.95 22.23 -28.07
C SER A 535 -6.89 21.09 -28.40
N GLY A 536 -8.13 21.21 -27.97
CA GLY A 536 -9.12 20.17 -28.16
C GLY A 536 -10.46 20.53 -27.53
N THR A 537 -11.26 19.52 -27.30
CA THR A 537 -12.55 19.64 -26.63
C THR A 537 -12.64 18.68 -25.47
N ILE A 538 -13.42 19.03 -24.47
CA ILE A 538 -13.79 18.17 -23.35
C ILE A 538 -15.29 18.02 -23.27
N HIS A 539 -15.77 16.81 -22.97
CA HIS A 539 -17.17 16.54 -22.67
C HIS A 539 -17.30 15.59 -21.47
N LEU A 540 -18.49 15.57 -20.88
CA LEU A 540 -18.85 14.57 -19.87
C LEU A 540 -19.72 13.50 -20.53
N ASP A 541 -19.31 12.25 -20.42
CA ASP A 541 -20.12 11.09 -20.75
C ASP A 541 -21.01 10.75 -19.55
N VAL A 542 -22.32 10.79 -19.75
CA VAL A 542 -23.34 10.54 -18.74
C VAL A 542 -24.42 9.60 -19.32
N PRO A 543 -25.16 8.84 -18.51
CA PRO A 543 -26.26 8.00 -18.98
C PRO A 543 -27.36 8.80 -19.68
N GLN A 544 -28.08 8.15 -20.61
CA GLN A 544 -29.03 8.76 -21.53
C GLN A 544 -30.15 9.60 -20.87
N ASN A 545 -30.51 9.30 -19.62
CA ASN A 545 -31.55 10.00 -18.87
C ASN A 545 -31.02 11.15 -18.01
N TRP A 546 -29.72 11.47 -18.09
CA TRP A 546 -29.07 12.63 -17.49
C TRP A 546 -28.75 13.66 -18.58
N MET A 547 -28.69 14.93 -18.25
CA MET A 547 -28.39 16.01 -19.20
C MET A 547 -27.14 16.77 -18.76
N VAL A 548 -26.36 17.20 -19.75
CA VAL A 548 -25.15 18.01 -19.53
C VAL A 548 -25.20 19.24 -20.43
N SER A 549 -24.88 20.38 -19.88
CA SER A 549 -24.77 21.64 -20.62
C SER A 549 -23.52 22.42 -20.19
N PRO A 550 -22.72 22.94 -21.13
CA PRO A 550 -22.80 22.67 -22.56
C PRO A 550 -22.42 21.22 -22.88
N ALA A 551 -22.79 20.71 -24.04
CA ALA A 551 -22.45 19.35 -24.46
C ALA A 551 -20.94 19.11 -24.62
N SER A 552 -20.18 20.16 -24.96
CA SER A 552 -18.72 20.13 -25.09
C SER A 552 -18.14 21.53 -24.87
N ILE A 553 -16.94 21.60 -24.34
CA ILE A 553 -16.21 22.85 -24.08
C ILE A 553 -14.85 22.80 -24.79
N PRO A 554 -14.50 23.78 -25.64
CA PRO A 554 -13.19 23.89 -26.27
C PRO A 554 -12.14 24.36 -25.21
N PHE A 555 -10.92 23.85 -25.35
CA PHE A 555 -9.81 24.31 -24.52
C PHE A 555 -8.51 24.43 -25.33
N SER A 556 -7.61 25.28 -24.84
CA SER A 556 -6.24 25.39 -25.29
C SER A 556 -5.34 25.62 -24.09
N LEU A 557 -4.19 24.96 -24.07
CA LEU A 557 -3.13 25.08 -23.06
C LEU A 557 -1.79 25.25 -23.78
N SER A 558 -1.00 26.19 -23.33
CA SER A 558 0.22 26.62 -24.01
C SER A 558 1.47 25.91 -23.55
N LYS A 559 1.48 25.47 -22.29
CA LYS A 559 2.67 24.90 -21.64
C LYS A 559 2.35 23.55 -20.98
N LYS A 560 3.34 22.67 -20.98
CA LYS A 560 3.33 21.45 -20.15
C LYS A 560 3.07 21.80 -18.69
N GLY A 561 2.18 21.01 -18.06
CA GLY A 561 1.77 21.22 -16.67
C GLY A 561 0.75 22.34 -16.46
N GLU A 562 0.40 23.13 -17.49
CA GLU A 562 -0.66 24.14 -17.40
C GLU A 562 -2.00 23.47 -17.10
N GLU A 563 -2.76 24.09 -16.18
CA GLU A 563 -4.06 23.60 -15.75
C GLU A 563 -5.18 24.59 -16.13
N LYS A 564 -6.33 24.03 -16.50
CA LYS A 564 -7.55 24.82 -16.80
C LYS A 564 -8.75 24.17 -16.14
N LEU A 565 -9.55 24.98 -15.46
CA LEU A 565 -10.84 24.55 -14.92
C LEU A 565 -11.94 24.85 -15.95
N VAL A 566 -12.82 23.87 -16.16
CA VAL A 566 -14.04 24.03 -16.95
C VAL A 566 -15.24 23.57 -16.11
N VAL A 567 -16.41 24.11 -16.38
CA VAL A 567 -17.62 23.86 -15.60
C VAL A 567 -18.72 23.36 -16.50
N PHE A 568 -19.29 22.22 -16.16
CA PHE A 568 -20.50 21.69 -16.77
C PHE A 568 -21.66 21.80 -15.79
N THR A 569 -22.86 22.07 -16.30
CA THR A 569 -24.11 21.98 -15.54
C THR A 569 -24.72 20.61 -15.83
N VAL A 570 -24.89 19.78 -14.78
CA VAL A 570 -25.47 18.46 -14.90
C VAL A 570 -26.85 18.45 -14.25
N THR A 571 -27.85 18.02 -15.00
CA THR A 571 -29.21 17.81 -14.53
C THR A 571 -29.46 16.31 -14.33
N PRO A 572 -29.85 15.87 -13.12
CA PRO A 572 -30.06 14.45 -12.83
C PRO A 572 -31.29 13.89 -13.50
N SER A 573 -31.40 12.58 -13.57
CA SER A 573 -32.64 11.86 -13.93
C SER A 573 -33.79 12.21 -12.96
N LYS A 574 -35.01 11.94 -13.37
CA LYS A 574 -36.18 12.13 -12.48
C LYS A 574 -36.21 11.10 -11.36
N GLU A 575 -35.82 9.86 -11.68
CA GLU A 575 -35.81 8.74 -10.75
C GLU A 575 -34.48 8.68 -9.99
N ALA A 576 -34.51 8.07 -8.81
CA ALA A 576 -33.29 7.76 -8.05
C ALA A 576 -32.39 6.87 -8.87
N SER A 577 -31.10 7.21 -8.90
CA SER A 577 -30.09 6.47 -9.69
C SER A 577 -28.69 6.74 -9.18
N ASP A 578 -27.83 5.74 -9.24
CA ASP A 578 -26.39 5.81 -9.05
C ASP A 578 -25.74 5.61 -10.41
N VAL A 579 -24.96 6.60 -10.85
CA VAL A 579 -24.36 6.60 -12.18
C VAL A 579 -22.91 7.06 -12.12
N THR A 580 -22.10 6.58 -13.06
CA THR A 580 -20.74 7.06 -13.28
C THR A 580 -20.75 8.13 -14.37
N ILE A 581 -20.16 9.28 -14.07
CA ILE A 581 -19.86 10.35 -15.03
C ILE A 581 -18.39 10.21 -15.41
N LYS A 582 -18.07 10.27 -16.72
CA LYS A 582 -16.69 10.23 -17.21
C LYS A 582 -16.34 11.53 -17.91
N SER A 583 -15.12 12.01 -17.69
CA SER A 583 -14.56 13.14 -18.42
C SER A 583 -13.70 12.62 -19.55
N ILE A 584 -13.98 13.07 -20.78
CA ILE A 584 -13.30 12.63 -21.99
C ILE A 584 -12.77 13.87 -22.72
N LEU A 585 -11.46 13.88 -22.96
CA LEU A 585 -10.78 14.87 -23.80
C LEU A 585 -10.67 14.33 -25.22
N THR A 586 -10.85 15.17 -26.22
CA THR A 586 -10.59 14.87 -27.64
C THR A 586 -9.56 15.87 -28.17
N ILE A 587 -8.39 15.36 -28.57
CA ILE A 587 -7.25 16.15 -29.11
C ILE A 587 -6.79 15.45 -30.38
N ASP A 588 -6.72 16.17 -31.49
CA ASP A 588 -6.31 15.65 -32.80
C ASP A 588 -7.04 14.34 -33.20
N GLY A 589 -8.32 14.24 -32.85
CA GLY A 589 -9.17 13.05 -33.09
C GLY A 589 -8.94 11.86 -32.20
N GLN A 590 -8.01 11.93 -31.24
CA GLN A 590 -7.77 10.91 -30.23
C GLN A 590 -8.47 11.27 -28.91
N THR A 591 -8.91 10.26 -28.16
CA THR A 591 -9.58 10.43 -26.87
C THR A 591 -8.67 10.09 -25.70
N PHE A 592 -8.77 10.89 -24.62
CA PHE A 592 -8.02 10.69 -23.38
C PHE A 592 -9.02 10.77 -22.21
N ASP A 593 -9.07 9.72 -21.43
CA ASP A 593 -10.03 9.50 -20.35
C ASP A 593 -9.37 9.27 -18.99
N LYS A 594 -8.10 9.64 -18.85
CA LYS A 594 -7.34 9.42 -17.61
C LYS A 594 -7.25 10.68 -16.76
N GLU A 595 -7.30 10.47 -15.44
CA GLU A 595 -6.80 11.41 -14.45
C GLU A 595 -5.44 10.99 -13.95
N LYS A 596 -4.62 11.96 -13.59
CA LYS A 596 -3.30 11.77 -13.00
C LYS A 596 -3.33 12.19 -11.54
N ILE A 597 -2.95 11.27 -10.66
CA ILE A 597 -2.84 11.48 -9.22
C ILE A 597 -1.36 11.36 -8.85
N ASP A 598 -0.81 12.41 -8.24
CA ASP A 598 0.55 12.43 -7.71
C ASP A 598 0.53 12.16 -6.20
N ILE A 599 1.26 11.15 -5.74
CA ILE A 599 1.45 10.80 -4.32
C ILE A 599 2.90 11.14 -3.95
N ASN A 600 3.08 12.05 -3.00
CA ASN A 600 4.40 12.58 -2.66
C ASN A 600 4.60 12.61 -1.14
N TYR A 601 5.31 11.64 -0.60
CA TYR A 601 5.71 11.53 0.80
C TYR A 601 7.23 11.51 0.93
N PRO A 602 7.81 12.08 2.01
CA PRO A 602 9.27 12.16 2.18
C PRO A 602 9.98 10.80 2.28
N HIS A 603 9.28 9.78 2.76
CA HIS A 603 9.85 8.46 3.07
C HIS A 603 9.75 7.44 1.93
N ILE A 604 9.07 7.78 0.84
CA ILE A 604 8.93 6.94 -0.35
C ILE A 604 9.23 7.74 -1.62
N TYR A 605 9.53 7.06 -2.72
CA TYR A 605 9.61 7.72 -4.03
C TYR A 605 8.27 8.33 -4.39
N LYS A 606 8.31 9.51 -5.04
CA LYS A 606 7.09 10.08 -5.65
C LYS A 606 6.45 9.05 -6.56
N GLN A 607 5.18 8.80 -6.34
CA GLN A 607 4.36 7.89 -7.14
C GLN A 607 3.39 8.68 -8.01
N MET A 608 3.10 8.14 -9.17
CA MET A 608 2.07 8.62 -10.07
C MET A 608 1.09 7.48 -10.36
N VAL A 609 -0.20 7.78 -10.28
CA VAL A 609 -1.27 6.83 -10.58
C VAL A 609 -2.17 7.42 -11.68
N LEU A 610 -2.37 6.67 -12.73
CA LEU A 610 -3.32 6.97 -13.80
C LEU A 610 -4.59 6.12 -13.60
N LYS A 611 -5.72 6.79 -13.41
CA LYS A 611 -7.04 6.17 -13.26
C LYS A 611 -8.00 6.70 -14.32
N SER A 612 -9.14 6.05 -14.52
CA SER A 612 -10.25 6.64 -15.28
C SER A 612 -10.65 7.98 -14.67
N ALA A 613 -10.83 9.00 -15.53
CA ALA A 613 -11.28 10.34 -15.11
C ALA A 613 -12.79 10.33 -14.85
N GLU A 614 -13.20 9.62 -13.81
CA GLU A 614 -14.60 9.38 -13.48
C GLU A 614 -14.98 9.85 -12.08
N ALA A 615 -16.26 10.04 -11.88
CA ALA A 615 -16.90 10.35 -10.60
C ALA A 615 -18.30 9.75 -10.53
N LYS A 616 -18.78 9.48 -9.33
CA LYS A 616 -20.18 9.07 -9.11
C LYS A 616 -21.11 10.28 -9.06
N ALA A 617 -22.26 10.16 -9.65
CA ALA A 617 -23.35 11.11 -9.51
C ALA A 617 -24.61 10.36 -9.03
N ILE A 618 -25.10 10.71 -7.86
CA ILE A 618 -26.14 9.96 -7.16
C ILE A 618 -27.37 10.81 -7.00
N LYS A 619 -28.44 10.44 -7.67
CA LYS A 619 -29.75 11.02 -7.49
C LYS A 619 -30.48 10.29 -6.36
N LEU A 620 -30.63 10.96 -5.23
CA LEU A 620 -31.30 10.41 -4.06
C LEU A 620 -32.81 10.76 -4.06
N ASN A 621 -33.60 9.84 -3.57
CA ASN A 621 -34.96 10.13 -3.11
C ASN A 621 -34.92 10.40 -1.60
N ILE A 622 -34.47 11.60 -1.22
CA ILE A 622 -34.26 11.98 0.17
C ILE A 622 -35.04 13.22 0.54
N LYS A 623 -35.63 13.25 1.74
CA LYS A 623 -36.18 14.41 2.38
C LYS A 623 -35.25 14.84 3.52
N THR A 624 -34.87 16.10 3.54
CA THR A 624 -34.09 16.74 4.60
C THR A 624 -34.92 17.86 5.25
N LYS A 625 -34.67 18.12 6.52
CA LYS A 625 -35.15 19.34 7.18
C LYS A 625 -33.98 20.34 7.21
N SER A 626 -34.30 21.63 7.33
CA SER A 626 -33.29 22.70 7.34
C SER A 626 -32.72 22.83 8.75
N GLU A 627 -31.57 22.17 9.00
CA GLU A 627 -30.82 22.24 10.25
C GLU A 627 -29.42 22.81 10.03
N LYS A 628 -28.93 23.48 11.09
CA LYS A 628 -27.54 23.95 11.19
C LYS A 628 -26.74 22.97 12.04
N ILE A 629 -25.65 22.47 11.51
CA ILE A 629 -24.86 21.42 12.13
C ILE A 629 -23.47 21.98 12.53
N ALA A 630 -23.14 21.86 13.80
CA ALA A 630 -21.77 22.04 14.27
C ALA A 630 -21.07 20.67 14.24
N TYR A 631 -20.01 20.55 13.46
CA TYR A 631 -19.25 19.32 13.35
C TYR A 631 -17.90 19.45 14.07
N ILE A 632 -17.64 18.55 15.00
CA ILE A 632 -16.34 18.45 15.71
C ILE A 632 -15.56 17.33 15.06
N MET A 633 -14.52 17.66 14.29
CA MET A 633 -13.69 16.66 13.61
C MET A 633 -13.01 15.73 14.63
N GLY A 634 -12.93 14.44 14.28
CA GLY A 634 -12.18 13.44 15.02
C GLY A 634 -10.90 13.06 14.29
N ALA A 635 -10.72 11.78 14.01
CA ALA A 635 -9.54 11.27 13.30
C ALA A 635 -9.45 11.66 11.81
N GLY A 636 -10.51 12.31 11.29
CA GLY A 636 -10.65 12.73 9.90
C GLY A 636 -11.66 11.88 9.15
N ASP A 637 -12.66 12.54 8.54
CA ASP A 637 -13.67 11.91 7.68
C ASP A 637 -14.30 12.92 6.71
N GLU A 638 -15.00 12.44 5.69
CA GLU A 638 -15.69 13.22 4.66
C GLU A 638 -17.19 13.45 4.98
N VAL A 639 -17.66 13.09 6.17
CA VAL A 639 -19.07 13.25 6.57
C VAL A 639 -19.54 14.71 6.49
N PRO A 640 -18.77 15.73 6.93
CA PRO A 640 -19.17 17.13 6.79
C PRO A 640 -19.45 17.53 5.35
N LYS A 641 -18.62 17.10 4.41
CA LYS A 641 -18.76 17.38 2.98
C LYS A 641 -20.03 16.72 2.41
N SER A 642 -20.29 15.49 2.81
CA SER A 642 -21.51 14.76 2.43
C SER A 642 -22.75 15.47 2.95
N LEU A 643 -22.75 15.98 4.19
CA LEU A 643 -23.84 16.76 4.76
C LEU A 643 -24.09 18.07 3.99
N MET A 644 -23.02 18.79 3.61
CA MET A 644 -23.13 20.00 2.76
C MET A 644 -23.76 19.68 1.40
N GLN A 645 -23.39 18.55 0.80
CA GLN A 645 -23.99 18.11 -0.46
C GLN A 645 -25.48 17.75 -0.35
N MET A 646 -25.92 17.26 0.83
CA MET A 646 -27.34 17.05 1.15
C MET A 646 -28.13 18.37 1.33
N GLY A 647 -27.41 19.48 1.46
CA GLY A 647 -28.00 20.82 1.61
C GLY A 647 -28.08 21.36 3.04
N TYR A 648 -27.37 20.72 3.99
CA TYR A 648 -27.23 21.22 5.35
C TYR A 648 -26.22 22.36 5.44
N GLU A 649 -26.46 23.31 6.34
CA GLU A 649 -25.47 24.31 6.76
C GLU A 649 -24.55 23.66 7.81
N VAL A 650 -23.28 23.39 7.44
CA VAL A 650 -22.31 22.69 8.32
C VAL A 650 -21.15 23.62 8.64
N LEU A 651 -20.84 23.77 9.92
CA LEU A 651 -19.64 24.45 10.40
C LEU A 651 -18.74 23.45 11.13
N ILE A 652 -17.51 23.30 10.64
CA ILE A 652 -16.48 22.52 11.36
C ILE A 652 -15.95 23.41 12.50
N LEU A 653 -16.25 22.99 13.74
CA LEU A 653 -15.78 23.69 14.94
C LEU A 653 -14.41 23.21 15.36
N LYS A 654 -13.51 24.15 15.65
CA LYS A 654 -12.27 23.83 16.35
C LYS A 654 -12.57 23.49 17.81
N PRO A 655 -11.80 22.60 18.45
CA PRO A 655 -12.03 22.22 19.84
C PRO A 655 -12.07 23.39 20.82
N GLU A 656 -11.29 24.45 20.54
CA GLU A 656 -11.23 25.68 21.37
C GLU A 656 -12.53 26.46 21.31
N GLU A 657 -13.24 26.42 20.19
CA GLU A 657 -14.48 27.18 19.94
C GLU A 657 -15.71 26.55 20.60
N ILE A 658 -15.60 25.34 21.18
CA ILE A 658 -16.73 24.69 21.86
C ILE A 658 -17.09 25.51 23.11
N SER A 659 -18.20 26.24 23.00
CA SER A 659 -18.81 27.01 24.08
C SER A 659 -20.32 27.07 23.88
N MET A 660 -21.10 27.29 24.96
CA MET A 660 -22.56 27.39 24.86
C MET A 660 -22.99 28.56 23.97
N GLU A 661 -22.27 29.69 24.03
CA GLU A 661 -22.52 30.86 23.20
C GLU A 661 -22.43 30.53 21.70
N LYS A 662 -21.43 29.75 21.31
CA LYS A 662 -21.25 29.34 19.92
C LYS A 662 -22.30 28.29 19.52
N LEU A 663 -22.52 27.28 20.38
CA LEU A 663 -23.38 26.12 20.08
C LEU A 663 -24.87 26.48 20.01
N GLN A 664 -25.36 27.49 20.72
CA GLN A 664 -26.77 27.89 20.68
C GLN A 664 -27.28 28.21 19.27
N ASN A 665 -26.39 28.57 18.33
CA ASN A 665 -26.73 28.91 16.96
C ASN A 665 -26.95 27.67 16.07
N PHE A 666 -26.73 26.48 16.60
CA PHE A 666 -26.84 25.21 15.88
C PHE A 666 -28.05 24.41 16.40
N ASP A 667 -28.50 23.48 15.57
CA ASP A 667 -29.58 22.55 15.91
C ASP A 667 -29.04 21.18 16.31
N VAL A 668 -27.92 20.82 15.70
CA VAL A 668 -27.25 19.54 15.90
C VAL A 668 -25.74 19.77 16.14
N VAL A 669 -25.18 19.06 17.10
CA VAL A 669 -23.74 18.85 17.23
C VAL A 669 -23.44 17.42 16.81
N MET A 670 -22.48 17.23 15.92
CA MET A 670 -22.02 15.92 15.51
C MET A 670 -20.53 15.78 15.73
N THR A 671 -20.09 14.69 16.37
CA THR A 671 -18.67 14.37 16.48
C THR A 671 -18.24 13.41 15.37
N GLY A 672 -17.11 13.68 14.74
CA GLY A 672 -16.50 12.79 13.77
C GLY A 672 -16.01 11.49 14.41
N ILE A 673 -15.59 10.56 13.56
CA ILE A 673 -15.10 9.26 14.01
C ILE A 673 -13.92 9.41 14.98
N ARG A 674 -13.91 8.61 16.05
CA ARG A 674 -12.86 8.58 17.07
C ARG A 674 -12.56 9.94 17.72
N ALA A 675 -13.52 10.87 17.70
CA ALA A 675 -13.32 12.19 18.30
C ALA A 675 -12.90 12.10 19.77
N TYR A 676 -13.51 11.19 20.54
CA TYR A 676 -13.16 10.95 21.94
C TYR A 676 -11.86 10.17 22.16
N ASN A 677 -11.20 9.72 21.08
CA ASN A 677 -9.85 9.15 21.16
C ASN A 677 -8.77 10.20 20.88
N VAL A 678 -9.06 11.23 20.03
CA VAL A 678 -8.02 12.11 19.50
C VAL A 678 -8.20 13.59 19.87
N VAL A 679 -9.38 14.02 20.36
CA VAL A 679 -9.67 15.42 20.70
C VAL A 679 -9.66 15.63 22.20
N ASN A 680 -8.51 15.96 22.76
CA ASN A 680 -8.32 16.13 24.22
C ASN A 680 -9.31 17.10 24.86
N ALA A 681 -9.76 18.14 24.13
CA ALA A 681 -10.72 19.12 24.62
C ALA A 681 -12.07 18.50 25.04
N LEU A 682 -12.48 17.40 24.44
CA LEU A 682 -13.71 16.71 24.79
C LEU A 682 -13.68 16.14 26.21
N GLY A 683 -12.50 15.85 26.75
CA GLY A 683 -12.36 15.38 28.14
C GLY A 683 -12.82 16.39 29.19
N PHE A 684 -12.78 17.69 28.89
CA PHE A 684 -13.18 18.77 29.83
C PHE A 684 -14.30 19.68 29.30
N LYS A 685 -14.69 19.57 28.04
CA LYS A 685 -15.82 20.32 27.44
C LYS A 685 -17.11 19.48 27.33
N GLN A 686 -17.08 18.24 27.78
CA GLN A 686 -18.20 17.30 27.68
C GLN A 686 -19.50 17.86 28.28
N GLN A 687 -19.42 18.52 29.45
CA GLN A 687 -20.60 19.07 30.10
C GLN A 687 -21.29 20.15 29.26
N ILE A 688 -20.54 20.97 28.50
CA ILE A 688 -21.11 21.98 27.59
C ILE A 688 -21.95 21.30 26.50
N LEU A 689 -21.48 20.17 25.97
CA LEU A 689 -22.22 19.41 24.97
C LEU A 689 -23.47 18.76 25.54
N PHE A 690 -23.41 18.25 26.77
CA PHE A 690 -24.60 17.70 27.45
C PHE A 690 -25.62 18.79 27.79
N ASP A 691 -25.20 19.96 28.21
CA ASP A 691 -26.08 21.11 28.45
C ASP A 691 -26.74 21.57 27.15
N PHE A 692 -26.05 21.53 26.01
CA PHE A 692 -26.64 21.78 24.70
C PHE A 692 -27.80 20.81 24.40
N VAL A 693 -27.61 19.52 24.66
CA VAL A 693 -28.67 18.51 24.51
C VAL A 693 -29.81 18.77 25.50
N LYS A 694 -29.49 19.02 26.79
CA LYS A 694 -30.46 19.28 27.84
C LYS A 694 -31.38 20.45 27.48
N ASN A 695 -30.88 21.44 26.74
CA ASN A 695 -31.62 22.62 26.27
C ASN A 695 -32.52 22.37 25.04
N GLY A 696 -32.61 21.12 24.56
CA GLY A 696 -33.58 20.76 23.51
C GLY A 696 -32.96 20.53 22.12
N LYS A 697 -31.64 20.45 22.06
CA LYS A 697 -30.90 20.22 20.82
C LYS A 697 -30.48 18.72 20.66
N THR A 698 -29.91 18.37 19.51
CA THR A 698 -29.48 16.99 19.22
C THR A 698 -27.98 16.87 19.19
N MET A 699 -27.44 15.83 19.83
CA MET A 699 -26.05 15.46 19.71
C MET A 699 -25.94 14.07 19.10
N ILE A 700 -25.08 13.92 18.08
CA ILE A 700 -24.79 12.64 17.41
C ILE A 700 -23.31 12.34 17.61
N VAL A 701 -23.02 11.21 18.23
CA VAL A 701 -21.66 10.72 18.45
C VAL A 701 -21.44 9.51 17.56
N GLN A 702 -20.48 9.62 16.65
CA GLN A 702 -20.02 8.50 15.82
C GLN A 702 -19.06 7.59 16.61
N TYR A 703 -18.72 6.42 16.06
CA TYR A 703 -17.94 5.42 16.76
C TYR A 703 -16.61 5.95 17.32
N ASN A 704 -16.23 5.37 18.45
CA ASN A 704 -14.91 5.54 19.08
C ASN A 704 -14.33 4.16 19.42
N THR A 705 -13.02 4.04 19.53
CA THR A 705 -12.35 2.81 19.95
C THR A 705 -12.31 2.70 21.48
N LEU A 706 -12.07 1.50 21.99
CA LEU A 706 -12.01 1.24 23.45
C LEU A 706 -10.76 1.86 24.11
N ASP A 707 -9.68 1.89 23.36
CA ASP A 707 -8.38 2.29 23.88
C ASP A 707 -8.22 3.81 23.78
N ASP A 708 -7.52 4.43 24.74
CA ASP A 708 -7.13 5.86 24.76
C ASP A 708 -8.31 6.86 24.68
N LEU A 709 -9.45 6.55 25.29
CA LEU A 709 -10.54 7.51 25.44
C LEU A 709 -10.12 8.68 26.36
N VAL A 710 -10.29 9.92 25.88
CA VAL A 710 -10.00 11.14 26.67
C VAL A 710 -10.95 11.32 27.86
N THR A 711 -12.10 10.67 27.84
CA THR A 711 -13.05 10.52 28.95
C THR A 711 -13.85 9.24 28.79
N LYS A 712 -14.23 8.63 29.92
CA LYS A 712 -15.17 7.49 29.92
C LYS A 712 -16.64 7.92 29.84
N ASP A 713 -16.93 9.17 30.14
CA ASP A 713 -18.26 9.75 30.14
C ASP A 713 -18.60 10.33 28.76
N ILE A 714 -18.62 9.48 27.73
CA ILE A 714 -18.92 9.89 26.34
C ILE A 714 -20.40 10.12 26.08
N ALA A 715 -21.27 9.72 27.01
CA ALA A 715 -22.72 9.83 26.92
C ALA A 715 -23.34 10.37 28.24
N PRO A 716 -24.54 10.95 28.21
CA PRO A 716 -25.20 11.50 29.39
C PRO A 716 -25.68 10.43 30.38
N PHE A 717 -25.70 9.17 30.00
CA PHE A 717 -26.01 7.99 30.80
C PHE A 717 -24.94 6.92 30.59
N PRO A 718 -24.77 5.97 31.51
CA PRO A 718 -23.80 4.90 31.36
C PRO A 718 -23.90 4.17 30.02
N LEU A 719 -22.76 4.09 29.31
CA LEU A 719 -22.63 3.44 28.02
C LEU A 719 -21.23 2.85 27.91
N LYS A 720 -21.13 1.57 27.57
CA LYS A 720 -19.87 0.87 27.42
C LYS A 720 -19.69 0.40 25.99
N ILE A 721 -18.68 0.98 25.33
CA ILE A 721 -18.27 0.56 23.98
C ILE A 721 -17.63 -0.83 24.07
N SER A 722 -17.81 -1.64 23.03
CA SER A 722 -17.18 -2.95 22.90
C SER A 722 -16.42 -3.05 21.55
N ARG A 723 -15.82 -4.22 21.29
CA ARG A 723 -15.25 -4.55 19.97
C ARG A 723 -16.27 -5.19 19.02
N ASP A 724 -17.54 -5.16 19.38
CA ASP A 724 -18.61 -5.67 18.53
C ASP A 724 -18.70 -4.89 17.22
N ARG A 725 -18.80 -5.64 16.13
CA ARG A 725 -18.89 -5.11 14.76
C ARG A 725 -19.69 -6.05 13.87
N VAL A 726 -20.18 -5.54 12.76
CA VAL A 726 -20.83 -6.30 11.69
C VAL A 726 -20.05 -6.07 10.42
N THR A 727 -19.33 -7.10 9.95
CA THR A 727 -18.40 -7.03 8.81
C THR A 727 -19.06 -7.48 7.51
N GLU A 728 -20.05 -8.35 7.55
CA GLU A 728 -20.79 -8.74 6.36
C GLU A 728 -21.61 -7.57 5.83
N GLU A 729 -21.27 -7.09 4.63
CA GLU A 729 -21.93 -5.94 4.00
C GLU A 729 -23.43 -6.14 3.86
N ASN A 730 -23.87 -7.37 3.58
CA ASN A 730 -25.27 -7.76 3.38
C ASN A 730 -25.90 -8.39 4.62
N ALA A 731 -25.32 -8.20 5.83
CA ALA A 731 -25.92 -8.72 7.05
C ALA A 731 -27.34 -8.22 7.23
N GLU A 732 -28.25 -9.11 7.65
CA GLU A 732 -29.65 -8.78 7.87
C GLU A 732 -29.82 -7.75 9.00
N VAL A 733 -30.47 -6.64 8.70
CA VAL A 733 -30.81 -5.62 9.69
C VAL A 733 -32.24 -5.77 10.18
N ARG A 734 -32.40 -5.93 11.48
CA ARG A 734 -33.69 -6.05 12.19
C ARG A 734 -34.03 -4.75 12.89
N PHE A 735 -35.25 -4.30 12.77
CA PHE A 735 -35.76 -3.08 13.42
C PHE A 735 -36.26 -3.38 14.82
N LEU A 736 -35.55 -2.96 15.87
CA LEU A 736 -35.95 -3.15 17.27
C LEU A 736 -37.01 -2.17 17.72
N ALA A 737 -37.01 -0.96 17.16
CA ALA A 737 -37.95 0.11 17.43
C ALA A 737 -38.66 0.60 16.15
N PRO A 738 -39.49 -0.23 15.49
CA PRO A 738 -40.04 0.04 14.15
C PRO A 738 -40.85 1.32 14.05
N ASN A 739 -41.41 1.82 15.14
CA ASN A 739 -42.19 3.06 15.20
C ASN A 739 -41.36 4.29 15.58
N HIS A 740 -40.05 4.14 15.80
CA HIS A 740 -39.19 5.25 16.20
C HIS A 740 -39.01 6.26 15.06
N PRO A 741 -38.99 7.58 15.34
CA PRO A 741 -38.85 8.63 14.32
C PRO A 741 -37.65 8.44 13.39
N ILE A 742 -36.51 7.95 13.90
CA ILE A 742 -35.30 7.64 13.08
C ILE A 742 -35.59 6.66 11.93
N LEU A 743 -36.54 5.75 12.09
CA LEU A 743 -36.93 4.82 11.03
C LEU A 743 -38.10 5.31 10.15
N ASN A 744 -38.72 6.44 10.49
CA ASN A 744 -39.97 6.83 9.85
C ASN A 744 -40.02 8.28 9.35
N SER A 745 -39.19 9.20 9.83
CA SER A 745 -39.32 10.63 9.51
C SER A 745 -37.95 11.35 9.45
N PRO A 746 -37.67 12.14 8.41
CA PRO A 746 -38.54 12.45 7.27
C PRO A 746 -38.59 11.38 6.19
N ASN A 747 -37.74 10.38 6.26
CA ASN A 747 -37.64 9.25 5.32
C ASN A 747 -38.14 7.97 5.97
N LYS A 748 -38.89 7.15 5.23
CA LYS A 748 -39.22 5.79 5.65
C LYS A 748 -38.00 4.89 5.38
N ILE A 749 -37.37 4.38 6.42
CA ILE A 749 -36.24 3.43 6.32
C ILE A 749 -36.81 2.00 6.20
N THR A 750 -36.25 1.24 5.30
CA THR A 750 -36.62 -0.15 5.01
C THR A 750 -35.35 -1.02 4.95
N SER A 751 -35.47 -2.33 4.78
CA SER A 751 -34.34 -3.23 4.56
C SER A 751 -33.54 -2.88 3.28
N ASP A 752 -34.16 -2.24 2.29
CA ASP A 752 -33.49 -1.82 1.07
C ASP A 752 -32.46 -0.71 1.33
N ASP A 753 -32.60 0.07 2.39
CA ASP A 753 -31.62 1.11 2.77
C ASP A 753 -30.31 0.54 3.32
N PHE A 754 -30.25 -0.77 3.55
CA PHE A 754 -29.04 -1.47 4.00
C PHE A 754 -28.43 -2.37 2.92
N LYS A 755 -28.85 -2.22 1.67
CA LYS A 755 -28.21 -2.88 0.52
C LYS A 755 -27.03 -2.09 -0.02
N ASP A 756 -26.10 -2.81 -0.62
CA ASP A 756 -24.90 -2.24 -1.29
C ASP A 756 -23.97 -1.44 -0.35
N TRP A 757 -24.03 -1.71 0.94
CA TRP A 757 -23.10 -1.15 1.91
C TRP A 757 -21.68 -1.64 1.63
N LYS A 758 -20.67 -0.90 2.11
CA LYS A 758 -19.26 -1.11 1.75
C LYS A 758 -18.41 -1.43 2.97
N GLN A 759 -17.61 -2.48 2.84
CA GLN A 759 -16.62 -2.98 3.80
C GLN A 759 -17.19 -3.52 5.12
N GLU A 760 -18.08 -2.81 5.80
CA GLU A 760 -18.72 -3.24 7.04
C GLU A 760 -19.91 -2.34 7.36
N GLN A 761 -20.94 -2.89 7.97
CA GLN A 761 -22.10 -2.09 8.37
C GLN A 761 -21.79 -1.18 9.57
N GLY A 762 -20.88 -1.60 10.44
CA GLY A 762 -20.46 -0.80 11.56
C GLY A 762 -19.54 -1.51 12.54
N LEU A 763 -19.03 -0.74 13.50
CA LEU A 763 -17.94 -1.17 14.36
C LEU A 763 -17.99 -0.49 15.74
N TYR A 764 -17.35 -1.12 16.70
CA TYR A 764 -17.28 -0.67 18.10
C TYR A 764 -18.66 -0.37 18.70
N TYR A 765 -19.63 -1.28 18.48
CA TYR A 765 -20.96 -1.14 19.06
C TYR A 765 -20.89 -1.24 20.56
N PRO A 766 -21.64 -0.41 21.31
CA PRO A 766 -21.88 -0.67 22.73
C PRO A 766 -22.55 -2.02 22.94
N ASN A 767 -22.14 -2.73 24.00
CA ASN A 767 -22.76 -3.99 24.42
C ASN A 767 -23.44 -3.91 25.81
N GLU A 768 -23.22 -2.80 26.51
CA GLU A 768 -23.88 -2.49 27.78
C GLU A 768 -24.30 -1.02 27.79
N TRP A 769 -25.54 -0.71 28.17
CA TRP A 769 -26.05 0.66 28.26
C TRP A 769 -27.17 0.80 29.27
N ASP A 770 -27.37 2.03 29.75
CA ASP A 770 -28.48 2.38 30.68
C ASP A 770 -29.86 2.24 30.05
N ALA A 771 -30.88 1.96 30.85
CA ALA A 771 -32.26 1.77 30.40
C ALA A 771 -32.88 3.02 29.72
N ASN A 772 -32.29 4.19 29.88
CA ASN A 772 -32.70 5.39 29.18
C ASN A 772 -32.37 5.35 27.68
N PHE A 773 -31.55 4.43 27.22
CA PHE A 773 -31.25 4.24 25.80
C PHE A 773 -32.28 3.31 25.14
N THR A 774 -32.75 3.73 23.96
CA THR A 774 -33.52 2.88 23.05
C THR A 774 -32.67 2.40 21.93
N PRO A 775 -32.43 1.09 21.78
CA PRO A 775 -31.76 0.51 20.64
C PRO A 775 -32.72 0.53 19.42
N ILE A 776 -32.20 0.95 18.25
CA ILE A 776 -33.03 1.18 17.06
C ILE A 776 -32.99 -0.01 16.11
N ILE A 777 -31.81 -0.54 15.84
CA ILE A 777 -31.60 -1.65 14.93
C ILE A 777 -30.67 -2.70 15.54
N SER A 778 -30.77 -3.91 15.02
CA SER A 778 -29.91 -5.05 15.36
C SER A 778 -29.40 -5.70 14.08
N ALA A 779 -28.13 -6.07 14.07
CA ALA A 779 -27.52 -6.85 13.00
C ALA A 779 -26.44 -7.80 13.57
N ASN A 780 -26.02 -8.78 12.80
CA ASN A 780 -24.92 -9.68 13.15
C ASN A 780 -24.39 -10.37 11.89
N ASP A 781 -23.13 -10.74 11.91
CA ASP A 781 -22.56 -11.62 10.91
C ASP A 781 -23.10 -13.06 11.07
N LYS A 782 -23.05 -13.84 10.02
CA LYS A 782 -23.60 -15.18 9.99
C LYS A 782 -23.02 -16.05 11.13
N GLY A 783 -23.91 -16.67 11.90
CA GLY A 783 -23.52 -17.52 13.02
C GLY A 783 -23.21 -16.80 14.33
N GLU A 784 -23.23 -15.46 14.36
CA GLU A 784 -23.04 -14.67 15.57
C GLU A 784 -24.35 -14.32 16.28
N LYS A 785 -24.24 -13.89 17.54
CA LYS A 785 -25.39 -13.34 18.30
C LYS A 785 -25.75 -11.96 17.77
N PRO A 786 -27.04 -11.58 17.82
CA PRO A 786 -27.49 -10.24 17.52
C PRO A 786 -26.74 -9.16 18.30
N LYS A 787 -26.39 -8.06 17.62
CA LYS A 787 -25.73 -6.88 18.18
C LYS A 787 -26.69 -5.69 18.06
N ASP A 788 -27.18 -5.24 19.20
CA ASP A 788 -28.28 -4.28 19.29
C ASP A 788 -27.79 -2.83 19.49
N GLY A 789 -26.49 -2.62 19.67
CA GLY A 789 -25.89 -1.33 19.99
C GLY A 789 -25.52 -0.45 18.78
N ALA A 790 -25.93 -0.82 17.56
CA ALA A 790 -25.56 -0.09 16.35
C ALA A 790 -26.01 1.39 16.35
N ILE A 791 -27.23 1.67 16.84
CA ILE A 791 -27.78 3.01 17.04
C ILE A 791 -28.50 3.01 18.37
N LEU A 792 -28.06 3.83 19.32
CA LEU A 792 -28.65 4.02 20.63
C LEU A 792 -29.14 5.47 20.80
N VAL A 793 -30.37 5.66 21.17
CA VAL A 793 -31.00 6.97 21.33
C VAL A 793 -31.46 7.17 22.75
N ALA A 794 -31.12 8.29 23.37
CA ALA A 794 -31.58 8.67 24.69
C ALA A 794 -32.18 10.09 24.70
N LYS A 795 -33.28 10.29 25.44
CA LYS A 795 -33.74 11.60 25.82
C LYS A 795 -32.90 12.15 26.97
N TYR A 796 -32.37 13.36 26.82
CA TYR A 796 -31.68 14.04 27.90
C TYR A 796 -32.15 15.48 28.05
N GLY A 797 -32.84 15.76 29.14
CA GLY A 797 -33.59 17.02 29.26
C GLY A 797 -34.66 17.16 28.18
N LYS A 798 -34.59 18.23 27.39
CA LYS A 798 -35.51 18.46 26.27
C LYS A 798 -35.00 17.93 24.92
N GLY A 799 -33.77 17.54 24.84
CA GLY A 799 -33.11 17.14 23.58
C GLY A 799 -32.89 15.64 23.42
N ASN A 800 -32.10 15.29 22.42
CA ASN A 800 -31.78 13.90 22.07
C ASN A 800 -30.28 13.69 22.02
N TYR A 801 -29.79 12.60 22.58
CA TYR A 801 -28.44 12.09 22.42
C TYR A 801 -28.50 10.81 21.59
N ILE A 802 -27.61 10.70 20.61
CA ILE A 802 -27.49 9.52 19.75
C ILE A 802 -26.04 9.07 19.75
N TYR A 803 -25.80 7.79 20.08
CA TYR A 803 -24.57 7.11 19.78
C TYR A 803 -24.77 6.18 18.60
N THR A 804 -23.84 6.19 17.63
CA THR A 804 -23.88 5.28 16.50
C THR A 804 -22.51 4.69 16.18
N GLY A 805 -22.47 3.36 16.05
CA GLY A 805 -21.33 2.63 15.52
C GLY A 805 -21.44 2.36 14.01
N ILE A 806 -22.47 2.88 13.35
CA ILE A 806 -22.66 2.74 11.89
C ILE A 806 -21.52 3.43 11.13
N SER A 807 -21.01 2.77 10.07
CA SER A 807 -19.85 3.20 9.28
C SER A 807 -20.15 4.34 8.28
N PHE A 808 -20.86 5.41 8.72
CA PHE A 808 -21.17 6.56 7.85
C PHE A 808 -19.94 7.16 7.15
N PHE A 809 -18.78 7.13 7.80
CA PHE A 809 -17.53 7.63 7.23
C PHE A 809 -17.03 6.83 6.01
N ARG A 810 -17.54 5.60 5.82
CA ARG A 810 -17.30 4.77 4.64
C ARG A 810 -18.45 4.89 3.64
N GLU A 811 -19.67 4.79 4.13
CA GLU A 811 -20.87 4.70 3.28
C GLU A 811 -21.19 6.00 2.52
N LEU A 812 -20.98 7.16 3.17
CA LEU A 812 -21.30 8.44 2.54
C LEU A 812 -20.33 8.80 1.41
N PRO A 813 -18.98 8.65 1.56
CA PRO A 813 -18.06 8.83 0.45
C PRO A 813 -18.24 7.84 -0.70
N GLU A 814 -18.81 6.66 -0.42
CA GLU A 814 -19.17 5.66 -1.44
C GLU A 814 -20.52 5.93 -2.10
N GLY A 815 -21.27 6.90 -1.56
CA GLY A 815 -22.56 7.29 -2.11
C GLY A 815 -23.71 6.32 -1.83
N VAL A 816 -23.66 5.55 -0.74
CA VAL A 816 -24.70 4.57 -0.39
C VAL A 816 -26.01 5.28 -0.01
N PRO A 817 -27.09 5.16 -0.82
CA PRO A 817 -28.32 5.99 -0.65
C PRO A 817 -28.99 5.82 0.71
N GLY A 818 -29.03 4.61 1.25
CA GLY A 818 -29.65 4.31 2.54
C GLY A 818 -28.94 4.97 3.72
N ALA A 819 -27.61 5.07 3.67
CA ALA A 819 -26.82 5.76 4.69
C ALA A 819 -27.18 7.25 4.77
N PHE A 820 -27.35 7.92 3.62
CA PHE A 820 -27.80 9.31 3.57
C PHE A 820 -29.18 9.49 4.17
N ARG A 821 -30.13 8.59 3.86
CA ARG A 821 -31.51 8.65 4.36
C ARG A 821 -31.55 8.42 5.86
N LEU A 822 -30.80 7.46 6.38
CA LEU A 822 -30.71 7.14 7.80
C LEU A 822 -30.10 8.31 8.59
N LEU A 823 -28.98 8.87 8.09
CA LEU A 823 -28.36 10.03 8.73
C LEU A 823 -29.27 11.27 8.73
N ALA A 824 -30.00 11.54 7.64
CA ALA A 824 -30.97 12.63 7.58
C ALA A 824 -32.07 12.48 8.65
N ASN A 825 -32.52 11.26 8.91
CA ASN A 825 -33.49 11.00 9.96
C ASN A 825 -32.91 11.20 11.37
N MET A 826 -31.66 10.81 11.59
CA MET A 826 -30.97 11.04 12.86
C MET A 826 -30.80 12.53 13.16
N ILE A 827 -30.47 13.33 12.14
CA ILE A 827 -30.35 14.80 12.24
C ILE A 827 -31.70 15.44 12.53
N ALA A 828 -32.78 14.96 11.91
CA ALA A 828 -34.15 15.53 12.02
C ALA A 828 -34.91 15.08 13.29
N ILE A 829 -34.32 14.32 14.18
CA ILE A 829 -34.97 13.78 15.38
C ILE A 829 -35.46 14.93 16.31
N GLY A 830 -36.66 14.83 16.76
CA GLY A 830 -37.25 15.82 17.71
C GLY A 830 -37.84 17.05 17.07
N LYS A 831 -37.98 17.13 15.75
CA LYS A 831 -38.58 18.23 15.00
C LYS A 831 -39.80 17.81 14.17
#